data_f706aaa5e403bc7288b5bde61a98dd46
#
_entry.id   f706aaa5e403bc7288b5bde61a98dd46
#
_cell.length_a   1.000
_cell.length_b   1.000
_cell.length_c   1.000
_cell.angle_alpha   90.00
_cell.angle_beta   90.00
_cell.angle_gamma   90.00
#
_symmetry.space_group_name_H-M   'P 1'
#
loop_
_entity.id
_entity.type
_entity.pdbx_description
1 polymer ?
#
loop_
_entity_poly.entity_id
_entity_poly.type
_entity_poly.pdbx_seq_one_letter_code
_entity_poly.pdbx_strand_id
1 'polypeptide(L)'
;MTAHGASPWVGLRPFRMDDEPRFFGRSIETREVADLWQRNRVTLLIGDSGVGKTSLLHAGLVPFLANDGARVVPIGELSYRKTLPAPLLTARGRTLFALLSSWQPTLDPARSVGLTVAEFFRRQTAAAPPGASTLVAIDGAESALRRSGASKPEHRRFREELGVALQAFPGVQLLLSIRPDCVDDARAFAGVLGETPAQYVLRPLDRQSAIDALSRPLLGSHQQFDLGVPARLVDKLAVEHGTSGAAHVEPVLLQVLCTELWEGLRDGKTLSATVEKALDDVDAMLAEFCTRTLFTMTSDHGLPNCEIGGWMRRTFTTSPDEGSTYEARPAPRHDRPKEITDSVVRAVEDRHLLKYCRLSDEDGFQLQHPRMASALQRLGEAPAARPDPTPGDLLREAEKAMSADNLRIAERYARAVLAMTEGVHSEIHVSAYVILGDIAYLRSEHDVALQNYDNALAMAAMADARSPAVAYLFAAIARVHLMRGDTDNALGSARAGRLVPAGETTTTLELAQALWRANRHQAAVKELNFVLDRDPAHCEALRIRGEIYADWGKSRQALNDLRSVATAAPPSARAAYILAVHLDVPVSRGAIDELRDEGRSHGMVLLYLARSLYRRGDRYLAMDLADEALQATNPRLSRHHRAQAEKIARR
;
A
#
# COMPACT_ATOMS: atom_id res chain seq x y z
N MET A 1 -20.79 -7.87 36.78
CA MET A 1 -20.15 -7.69 35.46
C MET A 1 -19.06 -6.65 35.62
N THR A 2 -17.84 -7.07 35.87
CA THR A 2 -16.67 -6.20 36.04
C THR A 2 -16.29 -5.68 34.64
N ALA A 3 -16.32 -4.36 34.46
CA ALA A 3 -15.87 -3.67 33.27
C ALA A 3 -14.36 -3.94 33.10
N HIS A 4 -13.99 -4.93 32.33
CA HIS A 4 -12.62 -5.14 31.89
C HIS A 4 -12.32 -4.07 30.84
N GLY A 5 -11.57 -3.05 31.23
CA GLY A 5 -11.12 -1.97 30.35
C GLY A 5 -10.33 -2.48 29.14
N ALA A 6 -10.03 -1.59 28.19
CA ALA A 6 -9.16 -1.92 27.05
C ALA A 6 -7.79 -2.43 27.54
N SER A 7 -7.17 -3.36 26.79
CA SER A 7 -5.82 -3.86 27.10
C SER A 7 -4.83 -2.69 27.24
N PRO A 8 -3.96 -2.67 28.26
CA PRO A 8 -2.90 -1.68 28.38
C PRO A 8 -1.83 -1.86 27.28
N TRP A 9 -1.69 -3.08 26.74
CA TRP A 9 -0.81 -3.40 25.65
C TRP A 9 -1.58 -3.50 24.33
N VAL A 10 -0.93 -3.14 23.22
CA VAL A 10 -1.59 -3.11 21.91
C VAL A 10 -1.63 -4.47 21.21
N GLY A 11 -0.90 -5.47 21.69
CA GLY A 11 -0.74 -6.77 21.05
C GLY A 11 0.14 -6.69 19.79
N LEU A 12 -0.10 -7.57 18.83
CA LEU A 12 0.73 -7.71 17.62
C LEU A 12 0.50 -6.61 16.56
N ARG A 13 -0.47 -5.72 16.74
CA ARG A 13 -0.62 -4.58 15.83
C ARG A 13 0.46 -3.51 16.08
N PRO A 14 0.87 -2.74 15.07
CA PRO A 14 1.72 -1.57 15.30
C PRO A 14 1.04 -0.54 16.22
N PHE A 15 1.84 0.15 17.02
CA PHE A 15 1.40 1.32 17.76
C PHE A 15 1.04 2.44 16.78
N ARG A 16 -0.04 3.17 17.06
CA ARG A 16 -0.51 4.34 16.31
C ARG A 16 -0.26 5.61 17.12
N MET A 17 -0.53 6.78 16.55
CA MET A 17 -0.38 8.06 17.26
C MET A 17 -1.17 8.11 18.57
N ASP A 18 -2.39 7.60 18.59
CA ASP A 18 -3.24 7.54 19.80
C ASP A 18 -2.70 6.60 20.89
N ASP A 19 -1.74 5.74 20.53
CA ASP A 19 -1.08 4.84 21.47
C ASP A 19 0.20 5.45 22.09
N GLU A 20 0.59 6.67 21.74
CA GLU A 20 1.78 7.35 22.27
C GLU A 20 1.90 7.25 23.80
N PRO A 21 0.83 7.47 24.59
CA PRO A 21 0.93 7.36 26.05
C PRO A 21 1.27 5.97 26.58
N ARG A 22 1.20 4.95 25.73
CA ARG A 22 1.52 3.54 26.05
C ARG A 22 2.80 3.05 25.36
N PHE A 23 3.49 3.93 24.63
CA PHE A 23 4.70 3.60 23.85
C PHE A 23 5.96 3.87 24.68
N PHE A 24 6.54 2.83 25.26
CA PHE A 24 7.71 2.90 26.12
C PHE A 24 8.89 2.06 25.59
N GLY A 25 10.08 2.37 26.10
CA GLY A 25 11.31 1.61 25.77
C GLY A 25 12.00 2.03 24.47
N ARG A 26 11.60 3.18 23.86
CA ARG A 26 12.21 3.66 22.58
C ARG A 26 12.54 5.15 22.59
N SER A 27 12.69 5.77 23.76
CA SER A 27 12.92 7.21 23.88
C SER A 27 14.29 7.67 23.37
N ILE A 28 15.31 6.82 23.41
CA ILE A 28 16.65 7.11 22.88
C ILE A 28 16.59 7.09 21.35
N GLU A 29 16.09 6.00 20.78
CA GLU A 29 15.99 5.83 19.33
C GLU A 29 15.07 6.90 18.71
N THR A 30 14.01 7.30 19.41
CA THR A 30 13.13 8.40 18.97
C THR A 30 13.91 9.69 18.78
N ARG A 31 14.76 10.07 19.75
CA ARG A 31 15.57 11.30 19.67
C ARG A 31 16.63 11.20 18.58
N GLU A 32 17.36 10.10 18.52
CA GLU A 32 18.45 9.91 17.57
C GLU A 32 17.94 9.90 16.12
N VAL A 33 16.83 9.20 15.84
CA VAL A 33 16.24 9.16 14.51
C VAL A 33 15.61 10.51 14.15
N ALA A 34 14.96 11.20 15.10
CA ALA A 34 14.42 12.53 14.88
C ALA A 34 15.52 13.52 14.47
N ASP A 35 16.64 13.49 15.17
CA ASP A 35 17.82 14.33 14.90
C ASP A 35 18.44 14.05 13.52
N LEU A 36 18.59 12.76 13.17
CA LEU A 36 19.05 12.36 11.84
C LEU A 36 18.08 12.81 10.74
N TRP A 37 16.78 12.66 10.94
CA TRP A 37 15.77 13.03 9.95
C TRP A 37 15.71 14.53 9.71
N GLN A 38 15.81 15.33 10.77
CA GLN A 38 15.82 16.80 10.65
C GLN A 38 17.10 17.37 10.00
N ARG A 39 18.24 16.66 10.10
CA ARG A 39 19.53 17.15 9.58
C ARG A 39 19.87 16.65 8.19
N ASN A 40 19.24 15.58 7.72
CA ASN A 40 19.62 14.94 6.47
C ASN A 40 18.50 14.99 5.44
N ARG A 41 18.89 15.08 4.19
CA ARG A 41 18.00 15.10 3.03
C ARG A 41 17.25 13.79 2.87
N VAL A 42 17.97 12.68 3.05
CA VAL A 42 17.44 11.32 3.03
C VAL A 42 17.95 10.56 4.25
N THR A 43 17.03 9.97 5.00
CA THR A 43 17.32 9.13 6.17
C THR A 43 16.72 7.75 5.97
N LEU A 44 17.50 6.71 6.22
CA LEU A 44 17.05 5.31 6.19
C LEU A 44 16.88 4.78 7.61
N LEU A 45 15.66 4.41 7.97
CA LEU A 45 15.35 3.65 9.17
C LEU A 45 15.34 2.16 8.80
N ILE A 46 16.40 1.47 9.14
CA ILE A 46 16.67 0.09 8.75
C ILE A 46 16.37 -0.84 9.92
N GLY A 47 15.73 -1.98 9.67
CA GLY A 47 15.54 -3.01 10.70
C GLY A 47 14.68 -4.16 10.23
N ASP A 48 14.79 -5.27 10.93
CA ASP A 48 14.05 -6.50 10.62
C ASP A 48 12.54 -6.33 10.74
N SER A 49 11.80 -7.30 10.19
CA SER A 49 10.35 -7.36 10.40
C SER A 49 10.06 -7.56 11.89
N GLY A 50 9.09 -6.82 12.44
CA GLY A 50 8.70 -6.93 13.85
C GLY A 50 9.59 -6.19 14.86
N VAL A 51 10.71 -5.57 14.44
CA VAL A 51 11.58 -4.80 15.35
C VAL A 51 10.94 -3.49 15.87
N GLY A 52 9.82 -3.08 15.26
CA GLY A 52 9.04 -1.93 15.72
C GLY A 52 9.24 -0.64 14.93
N LYS A 53 9.73 -0.67 13.66
CA LYS A 53 9.89 0.52 12.80
C LYS A 53 8.61 1.33 12.66
N THR A 54 7.52 0.70 12.26
CA THR A 54 6.18 1.33 12.12
C THR A 54 5.70 1.97 13.42
N SER A 55 5.89 1.26 14.53
CA SER A 55 5.52 1.77 15.87
C SER A 55 6.36 2.98 16.27
N LEU A 56 7.66 2.95 16.01
CA LEU A 56 8.57 4.08 16.26
C LEU A 56 8.17 5.30 15.43
N LEU A 57 7.81 5.11 14.16
CA LEU A 57 7.35 6.19 13.29
C LEU A 57 6.08 6.85 13.84
N HIS A 58 5.04 6.06 14.12
CA HIS A 58 3.72 6.59 14.47
C HIS A 58 3.61 7.06 15.92
N ALA A 59 4.10 6.27 16.89
CA ALA A 59 3.93 6.55 18.31
C ALA A 59 5.16 7.21 18.96
N GLY A 60 6.33 7.15 18.31
CA GLY A 60 7.55 7.80 18.78
C GLY A 60 7.83 9.11 18.05
N LEU A 61 8.22 9.03 16.78
CA LEU A 61 8.79 10.16 16.03
C LEU A 61 7.78 11.26 15.72
N VAL A 62 6.59 10.91 15.21
CA VAL A 62 5.60 11.93 14.82
C VAL A 62 5.15 12.77 16.00
N PRO A 63 4.71 12.19 17.15
CA PRO A 63 4.35 13.00 18.32
C PRO A 63 5.53 13.80 18.88
N PHE A 64 6.72 13.20 18.96
CA PHE A 64 7.93 13.87 19.47
C PHE A 64 8.28 15.11 18.64
N LEU A 65 8.32 14.99 17.31
CA LEU A 65 8.64 16.08 16.39
C LEU A 65 7.53 17.14 16.34
N ALA A 66 6.27 16.73 16.42
CA ALA A 66 5.14 17.66 16.48
C ALA A 66 5.17 18.53 17.76
N ASN A 67 5.53 17.95 18.89
CA ASN A 67 5.71 18.66 20.15
C ASN A 67 6.89 19.64 20.12
N ASP A 68 7.93 19.34 19.32
CA ASP A 68 9.07 20.23 19.05
C ASP A 68 8.78 21.31 17.99
N GLY A 69 7.53 21.36 17.49
CA GLY A 69 7.10 22.34 16.49
C GLY A 69 7.55 22.04 15.06
N ALA A 70 8.11 20.85 14.81
CA ALA A 70 8.49 20.44 13.46
C ALA A 70 7.27 20.12 12.60
N ARG A 71 7.33 20.45 11.32
CA ARG A 71 6.28 20.13 10.36
C ARG A 71 6.46 18.72 9.80
N VAL A 72 5.72 17.78 10.36
CA VAL A 72 5.71 16.40 9.93
C VAL A 72 4.44 16.12 9.11
N VAL A 73 4.60 15.62 7.88
CA VAL A 73 3.50 15.09 7.08
C VAL A 73 3.07 13.74 7.66
N PRO A 74 1.79 13.37 7.65
CA PRO A 74 1.36 12.03 8.05
C PRO A 74 2.20 10.94 7.38
N ILE A 75 2.40 9.81 8.04
CA ILE A 75 3.25 8.73 7.52
C ILE A 75 2.68 8.18 6.23
N GLY A 76 3.50 8.14 5.18
CA GLY A 76 3.16 7.57 3.89
C GLY A 76 3.15 6.05 3.94
N GLU A 77 2.09 5.45 3.43
CA GLU A 77 1.93 4.00 3.29
C GLU A 77 1.73 3.65 1.83
N LEU A 78 2.34 2.55 1.38
CA LEU A 78 2.25 2.08 -0.01
C LEU A 78 1.23 0.94 -0.17
N SER A 79 0.63 0.51 0.92
CA SER A 79 -0.35 -0.57 0.93
C SER A 79 -1.71 -0.12 0.40
N TYR A 80 -2.39 -1.02 -0.32
CA TYR A 80 -3.75 -0.80 -0.77
C TYR A 80 -4.67 -0.47 0.40
N ARG A 81 -5.33 0.67 0.32
CA ARG A 81 -6.47 1.01 1.18
C ARG A 81 -7.71 1.12 0.31
N LYS A 82 -8.77 0.48 0.76
CA LYS A 82 -10.08 0.41 0.12
C LYS A 82 -10.81 1.76 0.17
N THR A 83 -10.29 2.78 -0.46
CA THR A 83 -10.93 4.10 -0.47
C THR A 83 -11.65 4.40 -1.78
N LEU A 84 -11.12 3.87 -2.90
CA LEU A 84 -11.71 4.05 -4.23
C LEU A 84 -11.63 2.76 -5.03
N PRO A 85 -12.67 2.42 -5.84
CA PRO A 85 -12.62 1.33 -6.79
C PRO A 85 -11.47 1.48 -7.80
N ALA A 86 -10.85 0.35 -8.17
CA ALA A 86 -9.67 0.32 -9.05
C ALA A 86 -9.84 1.06 -10.39
N PRO A 87 -10.99 1.06 -11.06
CA PRO A 87 -11.18 1.82 -12.30
C PRO A 87 -10.95 3.32 -12.14
N LEU A 88 -11.17 3.89 -10.97
CA LEU A 88 -10.99 5.32 -10.70
C LEU A 88 -9.53 5.71 -10.49
N LEU A 89 -8.67 4.75 -10.17
CA LEU A 89 -7.25 5.00 -10.03
C LEU A 89 -6.65 5.27 -11.40
N THR A 90 -5.89 6.35 -11.50
CA THR A 90 -5.27 6.75 -12.77
C THR A 90 -4.18 5.77 -13.21
N ALA A 91 -3.69 5.92 -14.45
CA ALA A 91 -2.56 5.16 -14.98
C ALA A 91 -1.24 5.32 -14.18
N ARG A 92 -1.19 6.18 -13.17
CA ARG A 92 -0.05 6.34 -12.24
C ARG A 92 0.08 5.21 -11.25
N GLY A 93 -0.98 4.43 -11.07
CA GLY A 93 -0.96 3.22 -10.28
C GLY A 93 -1.42 3.39 -8.84
N ARG A 94 -1.68 2.25 -8.22
CA ARG A 94 -2.19 2.14 -6.85
C ARG A 94 -1.19 2.62 -5.80
N THR A 95 0.10 2.40 -6.05
CA THR A 95 1.19 2.76 -5.11
C THR A 95 1.27 4.26 -4.85
N LEU A 96 1.26 5.09 -5.90
CA LEU A 96 1.28 6.56 -5.76
C LEU A 96 -0.02 7.08 -5.16
N PHE A 97 -1.17 6.51 -5.53
CA PHE A 97 -2.43 6.87 -4.91
C PHE A 97 -2.45 6.55 -3.42
N ALA A 98 -1.99 5.35 -3.02
CA ALA A 98 -1.91 4.96 -1.61
C ALA A 98 -1.01 5.91 -0.82
N LEU A 99 0.16 6.25 -1.35
CA LEU A 99 1.08 7.21 -0.76
C LEU A 99 0.43 8.59 -0.55
N LEU A 100 -0.11 9.17 -1.62
CA LEU A 100 -0.68 10.52 -1.58
C LEU A 100 -1.93 10.60 -0.70
N SER A 101 -2.74 9.53 -0.66
CA SER A 101 -3.90 9.43 0.23
C SER A 101 -3.50 9.29 1.69
N SER A 102 -2.45 8.52 1.99
CA SER A 102 -1.95 8.36 3.35
C SER A 102 -1.31 9.64 3.90
N TRP A 103 -0.69 10.45 3.03
CA TRP A 103 -0.19 11.77 3.40
C TRP A 103 -1.30 12.81 3.65
N GLN A 104 -2.54 12.52 3.24
CA GLN A 104 -3.69 13.42 3.37
C GLN A 104 -4.93 12.68 3.92
N PRO A 105 -4.83 12.03 5.10
CA PRO A 105 -5.88 11.12 5.59
C PRO A 105 -7.22 11.81 5.91
N THR A 106 -7.22 13.13 6.08
CA THR A 106 -8.43 13.93 6.37
C THR A 106 -9.14 14.44 5.13
N LEU A 107 -8.51 14.34 3.95
CA LEU A 107 -9.11 14.78 2.69
C LEU A 107 -9.86 13.64 2.01
N ASP A 108 -10.84 14.01 1.19
CA ASP A 108 -11.50 13.10 0.28
C ASP A 108 -10.46 12.38 -0.61
N PRO A 109 -10.37 11.04 -0.58
CA PRO A 109 -9.42 10.27 -1.38
C PRO A 109 -9.46 10.60 -2.87
N ALA A 110 -10.61 10.97 -3.39
CA ALA A 110 -10.77 11.37 -4.79
C ALA A 110 -9.91 12.59 -5.17
N ARG A 111 -9.55 13.45 -4.22
CA ARG A 111 -8.64 14.59 -4.44
C ARG A 111 -7.19 14.18 -4.65
N SER A 112 -6.83 12.98 -4.24
CA SER A 112 -5.50 12.39 -4.50
C SER A 112 -5.40 11.77 -5.89
N VAL A 113 -6.54 11.53 -6.57
CA VAL A 113 -6.55 11.02 -7.95
C VAL A 113 -5.95 12.07 -8.89
N GLY A 114 -4.94 11.67 -9.65
CA GLY A 114 -4.25 12.57 -10.58
C GLY A 114 -3.28 13.58 -9.93
N LEU A 115 -3.24 13.70 -8.60
CA LEU A 115 -2.26 14.51 -7.90
C LEU A 115 -0.85 13.95 -8.13
N THR A 116 0.14 14.81 -8.38
CA THR A 116 1.54 14.42 -8.42
C THR A 116 2.22 14.62 -7.07
N VAL A 117 3.31 13.89 -6.83
CA VAL A 117 4.15 14.11 -5.64
C VAL A 117 4.71 15.54 -5.63
N ALA A 118 5.11 16.06 -6.78
CA ALA A 118 5.61 17.44 -6.92
C ALA A 118 4.52 18.47 -6.58
N GLU A 119 3.28 18.26 -7.02
CA GLU A 119 2.16 19.15 -6.68
C GLU A 119 1.81 19.07 -5.19
N PHE A 120 1.84 17.86 -4.63
CA PHE A 120 1.68 17.68 -3.18
C PHE A 120 2.76 18.47 -2.41
N PHE A 121 4.04 18.32 -2.75
CA PHE A 121 5.12 19.05 -2.10
C PHE A 121 5.00 20.58 -2.28
N ARG A 122 4.58 21.04 -3.46
CA ARG A 122 4.33 22.47 -3.69
C ARG A 122 3.25 23.01 -2.72
N ARG A 123 2.15 22.30 -2.54
CA ARG A 123 1.08 22.68 -1.59
C ARG A 123 1.59 22.67 -0.15
N GLN A 124 2.38 21.64 0.21
CA GLN A 124 2.96 21.55 1.54
C GLN A 124 3.97 22.68 1.80
N THR A 125 4.88 22.95 0.90
CA THR A 125 5.91 23.98 1.07
C THR A 125 5.34 25.41 0.99
N ALA A 126 4.31 25.65 0.17
CA ALA A 126 3.63 26.94 0.11
C ALA A 126 2.91 27.32 1.42
N ALA A 127 2.50 26.33 2.20
CA ALA A 127 1.85 26.50 3.51
C ALA A 127 2.87 26.54 4.68
N ALA A 128 4.18 26.38 4.41
CA ALA A 128 5.23 26.42 5.40
C ALA A 128 5.82 27.84 5.56
N PRO A 129 6.29 28.22 6.75
CA PRO A 129 7.07 29.43 6.94
C PRO A 129 8.33 29.39 6.05
N PRO A 130 8.83 30.57 5.56
CA PRO A 130 10.06 30.61 4.77
C PRO A 130 11.25 29.95 5.50
N GLY A 131 11.93 29.02 4.85
CA GLY A 131 13.07 28.30 5.41
C GLY A 131 12.75 27.11 6.30
N ALA A 132 11.47 26.81 6.57
CA ALA A 132 11.09 25.63 7.33
C ALA A 132 11.19 24.36 6.49
N SER A 133 11.83 23.32 7.04
CA SER A 133 11.85 21.98 6.44
C SER A 133 10.50 21.28 6.56
N THR A 134 10.17 20.48 5.55
CA THR A 134 9.01 19.61 5.59
C THR A 134 9.48 18.16 5.72
N LEU A 135 9.11 17.52 6.83
CA LEU A 135 9.49 16.13 7.11
C LEU A 135 8.45 15.18 6.53
N VAL A 136 8.91 14.27 5.68
CA VAL A 136 8.09 13.29 4.98
C VAL A 136 8.64 11.89 5.20
N ALA A 137 7.82 10.96 5.64
CA ALA A 137 8.23 9.57 5.81
C ALA A 137 7.40 8.62 4.93
N ILE A 138 8.01 7.52 4.51
CA ILE A 138 7.37 6.39 3.83
C ILE A 138 7.70 5.12 4.61
N ASP A 139 6.67 4.47 5.14
CA ASP A 139 6.82 3.18 5.82
C ASP A 139 6.67 2.02 4.85
N GLY A 140 7.49 0.99 5.01
CA GLY A 140 7.47 -0.21 4.18
C GLY A 140 7.83 0.06 2.71
N ALA A 141 8.82 0.92 2.46
CA ALA A 141 9.20 1.35 1.10
C ALA A 141 9.84 0.25 0.24
N GLU A 142 10.12 -0.94 0.80
CA GLU A 142 10.85 -2.02 0.14
C GLU A 142 10.25 -2.45 -1.19
N SER A 143 8.93 -2.61 -1.24
CA SER A 143 8.22 -3.11 -2.42
C SER A 143 8.39 -2.18 -3.63
N ALA A 144 8.39 -0.87 -3.39
CA ALA A 144 8.48 0.15 -4.44
C ALA A 144 9.92 0.50 -4.83
N LEU A 145 10.90 0.30 -3.93
CA LEU A 145 12.30 0.61 -4.17
C LEU A 145 13.08 -0.49 -4.88
N ARG A 146 12.69 -1.76 -4.73
CA ARG A 146 13.39 -2.90 -5.35
C ARG A 146 13.59 -2.72 -6.85
N ARG A 147 14.84 -2.90 -7.30
CA ARG A 147 15.28 -2.78 -8.69
C ARG A 147 15.47 -4.14 -9.37
N SER A 148 15.77 -5.18 -8.62
CA SER A 148 16.00 -6.53 -9.11
C SER A 148 14.70 -7.31 -9.30
N GLY A 149 14.63 -8.14 -10.34
CA GLY A 149 13.45 -8.90 -10.73
C GLY A 149 12.56 -8.15 -11.71
N ALA A 150 11.40 -8.71 -12.06
CA ALA A 150 10.40 -8.04 -12.89
C ALA A 150 9.79 -6.86 -12.11
N SER A 151 10.57 -5.76 -11.97
CA SER A 151 10.07 -4.52 -11.35
C SER A 151 8.85 -4.07 -12.13
N LYS A 152 7.70 -4.02 -11.46
CA LYS A 152 6.45 -3.58 -12.09
C LYS A 152 6.64 -2.18 -12.66
N PRO A 153 6.09 -1.86 -13.82
CA PRO A 153 6.15 -0.51 -14.41
C PRO A 153 5.69 0.58 -13.42
N GLU A 154 4.75 0.24 -12.55
CA GLU A 154 4.24 1.09 -11.49
C GLU A 154 5.32 1.50 -10.46
N HIS A 155 6.18 0.57 -10.03
CA HIS A 155 7.26 0.85 -9.07
C HIS A 155 8.37 1.70 -9.69
N ARG A 156 8.66 1.51 -10.98
CA ARG A 156 9.59 2.38 -11.71
C ARG A 156 9.07 3.80 -11.75
N ARG A 157 7.80 3.99 -12.15
CA ARG A 157 7.14 5.31 -12.16
C ARG A 157 7.12 5.97 -10.78
N PHE A 158 6.85 5.18 -9.75
CA PHE A 158 6.91 5.67 -8.37
C PHE A 158 8.28 6.27 -8.03
N ARG A 159 9.37 5.54 -8.32
CA ARG A 159 10.74 6.04 -8.06
C ARG A 159 11.07 7.29 -8.87
N GLU A 160 10.70 7.29 -10.14
CA GLU A 160 10.92 8.44 -11.04
C GLU A 160 10.17 9.68 -10.55
N GLU A 161 8.88 9.55 -10.25
CA GLU A 161 8.04 10.68 -9.82
C GLU A 161 8.47 11.22 -8.45
N LEU A 162 8.77 10.34 -7.49
CA LEU A 162 9.28 10.73 -6.18
C LEU A 162 10.65 11.41 -6.31
N GLY A 163 11.54 10.87 -7.13
CA GLY A 163 12.87 11.43 -7.37
C GLY A 163 12.81 12.84 -7.97
N VAL A 164 12.02 13.03 -9.04
CA VAL A 164 11.80 14.34 -9.67
C VAL A 164 11.22 15.36 -8.69
N ALA A 165 10.23 14.92 -7.89
CA ALA A 165 9.63 15.79 -6.89
C ALA A 165 10.63 16.21 -5.80
N LEU A 166 11.43 15.29 -5.30
CA LEU A 166 12.47 15.61 -4.31
C LEU A 166 13.53 16.55 -4.89
N GLN A 167 13.97 16.39 -6.13
CA GLN A 167 14.90 17.32 -6.77
C GLN A 167 14.34 18.73 -6.88
N ALA A 168 13.04 18.87 -7.19
CA ALA A 168 12.37 20.15 -7.32
C ALA A 168 12.12 20.87 -5.97
N PHE A 169 12.08 20.14 -4.85
CA PHE A 169 11.78 20.67 -3.52
C PHE A 169 12.87 20.34 -2.51
N PRO A 170 14.00 21.10 -2.51
CA PRO A 170 15.12 20.83 -1.62
C PRO A 170 14.81 20.97 -0.11
N GLY A 171 13.77 21.69 0.29
CA GLY A 171 13.31 21.79 1.69
C GLY A 171 12.53 20.59 2.21
N VAL A 172 12.29 19.53 1.40
CA VAL A 172 11.65 18.29 1.84
C VAL A 172 12.70 17.30 2.30
N GLN A 173 12.61 16.79 3.52
CA GLN A 173 13.49 15.77 4.10
C GLN A 173 12.75 14.45 4.17
N LEU A 174 13.29 13.42 3.52
CA LEU A 174 12.66 12.11 3.36
C LEU A 174 13.22 11.09 4.35
N LEU A 175 12.36 10.42 5.10
CA LEU A 175 12.69 9.20 5.83
C LEU A 175 12.06 7.98 5.14
N LEU A 176 12.89 6.97 4.88
CA LEU A 176 12.45 5.67 4.35
C LEU A 176 12.61 4.59 5.41
N SER A 177 11.51 3.98 5.82
CA SER A 177 11.53 2.79 6.67
C SER A 177 11.62 1.55 5.78
N ILE A 178 12.70 0.78 5.94
CA ILE A 178 13.04 -0.35 5.07
C ILE A 178 13.62 -1.53 5.84
N ARG A 179 13.61 -2.70 5.20
CA ARG A 179 14.29 -3.90 5.67
C ARG A 179 15.76 -3.90 5.25
N PRO A 180 16.62 -4.68 5.92
CA PRO A 180 18.05 -4.75 5.60
C PRO A 180 18.34 -5.20 4.16
N ASP A 181 17.51 -6.08 3.58
CA ASP A 181 17.66 -6.59 2.21
C ASP A 181 17.36 -5.55 1.11
N CYS A 182 16.86 -4.37 1.46
CA CYS A 182 16.54 -3.28 0.53
C CYS A 182 17.48 -2.06 0.65
N VAL A 183 18.52 -2.14 1.47
CA VAL A 183 19.41 -1.01 1.75
C VAL A 183 20.15 -0.53 0.50
N ASP A 184 20.63 -1.45 -0.33
CA ASP A 184 21.37 -1.09 -1.55
C ASP A 184 20.45 -0.44 -2.61
N ASP A 185 19.19 -0.90 -2.72
CA ASP A 185 18.20 -0.26 -3.59
C ASP A 185 17.85 1.16 -3.10
N ALA A 186 17.71 1.35 -1.77
CA ALA A 186 17.45 2.65 -1.17
C ALA A 186 18.64 3.62 -1.32
N ARG A 187 19.89 3.13 -1.17
CA ARG A 187 21.09 3.90 -1.46
C ARG A 187 21.18 4.32 -2.92
N ALA A 188 20.86 3.40 -3.83
CA ALA A 188 20.83 3.69 -5.26
C ALA A 188 19.77 4.75 -5.60
N PHE A 189 18.60 4.71 -4.95
CA PHE A 189 17.57 5.75 -5.08
C PHE A 189 18.09 7.11 -4.57
N ALA A 190 18.70 7.18 -3.38
CA ALA A 190 19.30 8.40 -2.86
C ALA A 190 20.43 8.93 -3.76
N GLY A 191 21.23 8.04 -4.35
CA GLY A 191 22.28 8.40 -5.32
C GLY A 191 21.75 9.10 -6.57
N VAL A 192 20.53 8.80 -7.03
CA VAL A 192 19.88 9.54 -8.14
C VAL A 192 19.60 10.99 -7.74
N LEU A 193 19.44 11.29 -6.45
CA LEU A 193 19.28 12.63 -5.91
C LEU A 193 20.62 13.34 -5.65
N GLY A 194 21.74 12.68 -5.87
CA GLY A 194 23.07 13.17 -5.50
C GLY A 194 23.37 13.11 -4.00
N GLU A 195 22.58 12.34 -3.23
CA GLU A 195 22.65 12.31 -1.78
C GLU A 195 23.23 11.00 -1.24
N THR A 196 23.98 11.11 -0.15
CA THR A 196 24.37 9.95 0.66
C THR A 196 23.41 9.88 1.85
N PRO A 197 22.56 8.83 1.96
CA PRO A 197 21.56 8.80 3.00
C PRO A 197 22.18 8.54 4.39
N ALA A 198 21.72 9.29 5.40
CA ALA A 198 21.96 8.93 6.79
C ALA A 198 21.25 7.61 7.11
N GLN A 199 21.85 6.78 7.97
CA GLN A 199 21.33 5.45 8.26
C GLN A 199 21.22 5.25 9.76
N TYR A 200 20.07 4.73 10.18
CA TYR A 200 19.83 4.27 11.53
C TYR A 200 19.36 2.82 11.52
N VAL A 201 20.09 1.94 12.22
CA VAL A 201 19.72 0.53 12.34
C VAL A 201 18.98 0.34 13.65
N LEU A 202 17.66 0.15 13.55
CA LEU A 202 16.81 -0.15 14.70
C LEU A 202 17.02 -1.60 15.13
N ARG A 203 17.50 -1.78 16.34
CA ARG A 203 17.75 -3.09 16.94
C ARG A 203 16.59 -3.53 17.84
N PRO A 204 16.49 -4.83 18.21
CA PRO A 204 15.61 -5.27 19.26
C PRO A 204 15.80 -4.49 20.57
N LEU A 205 14.85 -4.55 21.48
CA LEU A 205 14.91 -3.80 22.75
C LEU A 205 16.06 -4.33 23.62
N ASP A 206 16.80 -3.43 24.22
CA ASP A 206 17.68 -3.81 25.34
C ASP A 206 16.83 -4.26 26.56
N ARG A 207 17.49 -4.88 27.52
CA ARG A 207 16.83 -5.43 28.70
C ARG A 207 16.01 -4.40 29.47
N GLN A 208 16.52 -3.19 29.68
CA GLN A 208 15.83 -2.15 30.46
C GLN A 208 14.65 -1.58 29.67
N SER A 209 14.85 -1.32 28.39
CA SER A 209 13.79 -0.87 27.46
C SER A 209 12.64 -1.88 27.37
N ALA A 210 12.95 -3.19 27.38
CA ALA A 210 11.92 -4.24 27.39
C ALA A 210 11.15 -4.28 28.72
N ILE A 211 11.83 -4.09 29.88
CA ILE A 211 11.19 -3.98 31.19
C ILE A 211 10.26 -2.76 31.23
N ASP A 212 10.71 -1.63 30.70
CA ASP A 212 9.89 -0.40 30.64
C ASP A 212 8.66 -0.60 29.75
N ALA A 213 8.82 -1.19 28.58
CA ALA A 213 7.73 -1.49 27.65
C ALA A 213 6.70 -2.49 28.21
N LEU A 214 7.13 -3.41 29.06
CA LEU A 214 6.25 -4.37 29.72
C LEU A 214 5.49 -3.76 30.90
N SER A 215 6.18 -3.01 31.77
CA SER A 215 5.66 -2.60 33.08
C SER A 215 4.99 -1.23 33.10
N ARG A 216 5.51 -0.25 32.34
CA ARG A 216 5.01 1.13 32.40
C ARG A 216 3.58 1.32 31.90
N PRO A 217 3.06 0.55 30.91
CA PRO A 217 1.64 0.64 30.54
C PRO A 217 0.67 0.30 31.68
N LEU A 218 1.11 -0.41 32.72
CA LEU A 218 0.30 -0.72 33.90
C LEU A 218 0.36 0.35 34.98
N LEU A 219 1.22 1.37 34.83
CA LEU A 219 1.30 2.46 35.82
C LEU A 219 -0.03 3.23 35.88
N GLY A 220 -0.61 3.32 37.08
CA GLY A 220 -1.92 3.93 37.28
C GLY A 220 -3.11 2.98 37.12
N SER A 221 -2.90 1.72 36.76
CA SER A 221 -3.92 0.68 36.80
C SER A 221 -3.95 -0.03 38.18
N HIS A 222 -5.05 -0.78 38.42
CA HIS A 222 -5.16 -1.62 39.64
C HIS A 222 -4.30 -2.91 39.53
N GLN A 223 -3.72 -3.17 38.36
CA GLN A 223 -2.88 -4.35 38.08
C GLN A 223 -1.44 -3.88 38.04
N GLN A 224 -0.60 -4.40 38.92
CA GLN A 224 0.84 -4.12 38.95
C GLN A 224 1.61 -5.44 39.09
N PHE A 225 2.79 -5.48 38.50
CA PHE A 225 3.70 -6.59 38.71
C PHE A 225 4.35 -6.49 40.10
N ASP A 226 4.55 -7.64 40.72
CA ASP A 226 5.41 -7.74 41.89
C ASP A 226 6.86 -7.36 41.55
N LEU A 227 7.61 -6.91 42.56
CA LEU A 227 8.98 -6.46 42.39
C LEU A 227 9.86 -7.55 41.76
N GLY A 228 10.56 -7.20 40.66
CA GLY A 228 11.46 -8.10 39.95
C GLY A 228 10.79 -9.03 38.94
N VAL A 229 9.46 -9.13 38.91
CA VAL A 229 8.73 -9.97 37.97
C VAL A 229 8.96 -9.56 36.51
N PRO A 230 8.86 -8.26 36.14
CA PRO A 230 9.13 -7.84 34.76
C PRO A 230 10.53 -8.22 34.28
N ALA A 231 11.53 -8.11 35.14
CA ALA A 231 12.89 -8.50 34.82
C ALA A 231 13.00 -10.00 34.53
N ARG A 232 12.37 -10.86 35.36
CA ARG A 232 12.36 -12.31 35.14
C ARG A 232 11.65 -12.71 33.85
N LEU A 233 10.54 -12.07 33.50
CA LEU A 233 9.83 -12.32 32.24
C LEU A 233 10.69 -11.91 31.03
N VAL A 234 11.31 -10.75 31.10
CA VAL A 234 12.20 -10.23 30.05
C VAL A 234 13.42 -11.15 29.88
N ASP A 235 14.05 -11.58 30.98
CA ASP A 235 15.21 -12.50 30.96
C ASP A 235 14.85 -13.84 30.30
N LYS A 236 13.62 -14.31 30.42
CA LYS A 236 13.14 -15.52 29.74
C LYS A 236 13.04 -15.36 28.21
N LEU A 237 12.77 -14.14 27.73
CA LEU A 237 12.66 -13.82 26.31
C LEU A 237 13.97 -13.30 25.71
N ALA A 238 14.96 -13.00 26.54
CA ALA A 238 16.20 -12.42 26.10
C ALA A 238 17.08 -13.42 25.34
N VAL A 239 17.72 -12.95 24.28
CA VAL A 239 18.71 -13.70 23.49
C VAL A 239 20.00 -12.90 23.43
N GLU A 240 21.11 -13.58 23.68
CA GLU A 240 22.43 -13.00 23.47
C GLU A 240 22.71 -12.89 21.96
N HIS A 241 22.98 -11.68 21.48
CA HIS A 241 23.31 -11.43 20.08
C HIS A 241 24.75 -10.95 19.95
N GLY A 242 25.55 -11.69 19.17
CA GLY A 242 26.91 -11.31 18.77
C GLY A 242 27.96 -11.40 19.89
N THR A 243 29.15 -10.91 19.58
CA THR A 243 30.34 -10.95 20.43
C THR A 243 30.30 -10.00 21.65
N SER A 244 29.30 -9.15 21.77
CA SER A 244 29.18 -8.18 22.87
C SER A 244 28.42 -8.71 24.09
N GLY A 245 27.82 -9.90 24.04
CA GLY A 245 27.11 -10.53 25.18
C GLY A 245 25.87 -9.74 25.66
N ALA A 246 25.43 -8.70 24.96
CA ALA A 246 24.28 -7.93 25.37
C ALA A 246 22.97 -8.68 25.04
N ALA A 247 22.16 -8.90 26.05
CA ALA A 247 20.86 -9.56 25.90
C ALA A 247 19.82 -8.60 25.33
N HIS A 248 19.16 -9.00 24.25
CA HIS A 248 18.13 -8.24 23.55
C HIS A 248 16.81 -9.00 23.51
N VAL A 249 15.69 -8.27 23.45
CA VAL A 249 14.35 -8.83 23.38
C VAL A 249 13.64 -8.34 22.11
N GLU A 250 13.14 -9.28 21.33
CA GLU A 250 12.33 -8.99 20.14
C GLU A 250 10.98 -8.37 20.56
N PRO A 251 10.62 -7.17 20.10
CA PRO A 251 9.36 -6.51 20.51
C PRO A 251 8.12 -7.35 20.22
N VAL A 252 8.13 -8.14 19.14
CA VAL A 252 7.02 -9.04 18.77
C VAL A 252 6.78 -10.07 19.87
N LEU A 253 7.84 -10.69 20.40
CA LEU A 253 7.70 -11.71 21.44
C LEU A 253 7.22 -11.10 22.75
N LEU A 254 7.66 -9.88 23.05
CA LEU A 254 7.15 -9.14 24.19
C LEU A 254 5.64 -8.89 24.06
N GLN A 255 5.15 -8.54 22.86
CA GLN A 255 3.72 -8.36 22.61
C GLN A 255 2.93 -9.67 22.65
N VAL A 256 3.51 -10.81 22.22
CA VAL A 256 2.91 -12.14 22.41
C VAL A 256 2.71 -12.42 23.90
N LEU A 257 3.76 -12.23 24.70
CA LEU A 257 3.68 -12.38 26.16
C LEU A 257 2.60 -11.47 26.76
N CYS A 258 2.59 -10.20 26.39
CA CYS A 258 1.59 -9.23 26.88
C CYS A 258 0.16 -9.65 26.55
N THR A 259 -0.05 -10.23 25.37
CA THR A 259 -1.37 -10.72 24.94
C THR A 259 -1.83 -11.89 25.80
N GLU A 260 -0.95 -12.87 26.04
CA GLU A 260 -1.26 -14.03 26.91
C GLU A 260 -1.54 -13.61 28.35
N LEU A 261 -0.75 -12.69 28.89
CA LEU A 261 -0.98 -12.12 30.23
C LEU A 261 -2.37 -11.47 30.33
N TRP A 262 -2.75 -10.71 29.30
CA TRP A 262 -4.05 -10.04 29.27
C TRP A 262 -5.24 -10.99 29.12
N GLU A 263 -5.11 -12.01 28.26
CA GLU A 263 -6.14 -13.04 28.08
C GLU A 263 -6.34 -13.83 29.39
N GLY A 264 -5.26 -14.18 30.08
CA GLY A 264 -5.35 -14.81 31.39
C GLY A 264 -6.08 -13.97 32.44
N LEU A 265 -5.91 -12.65 32.44
CA LEU A 265 -6.63 -11.73 33.31
C LEU A 265 -8.13 -11.64 32.96
N ARG A 266 -8.48 -11.67 31.65
CA ARG A 266 -9.88 -11.72 31.20
C ARG A 266 -10.61 -13.00 31.62
N ASP A 267 -9.89 -14.11 31.72
CA ASP A 267 -10.40 -15.39 32.20
C ASP A 267 -10.59 -15.42 33.74
N GLY A 268 -10.42 -14.29 34.41
CA GLY A 268 -10.62 -14.14 35.86
C GLY A 268 -9.46 -14.63 36.71
N LYS A 269 -8.28 -14.91 36.11
CA LYS A 269 -7.05 -15.22 36.83
C LYS A 269 -6.40 -13.97 37.39
N THR A 270 -5.64 -14.11 38.46
CA THR A 270 -4.80 -13.02 38.97
C THR A 270 -3.57 -12.80 38.09
N LEU A 271 -3.02 -11.58 38.10
CA LEU A 271 -1.77 -11.30 37.36
C LEU A 271 -0.64 -12.23 37.80
N SER A 272 -0.49 -12.49 39.08
CA SER A 272 0.52 -13.41 39.62
C SER A 272 0.38 -14.84 39.08
N ALA A 273 -0.85 -15.39 39.06
CA ALA A 273 -1.07 -16.74 38.51
C ALA A 273 -0.80 -16.83 37.00
N THR A 274 -1.11 -15.78 36.26
CA THR A 274 -0.86 -15.71 34.82
C THR A 274 0.65 -15.56 34.53
N VAL A 275 1.35 -14.77 35.35
CA VAL A 275 2.81 -14.62 35.30
C VAL A 275 3.52 -15.92 35.64
N GLU A 276 3.12 -16.65 36.67
CA GLU A 276 3.69 -17.94 37.03
C GLU A 276 3.58 -18.93 35.86
N LYS A 277 2.40 -19.04 35.25
CA LYS A 277 2.20 -19.86 34.05
C LYS A 277 3.15 -19.46 32.91
N ALA A 278 3.28 -18.15 32.63
CA ALA A 278 4.16 -17.65 31.58
C ALA A 278 5.65 -17.87 31.90
N LEU A 279 6.04 -17.84 33.18
CA LEU A 279 7.41 -18.14 33.60
C LEU A 279 7.73 -19.62 33.51
N ASP A 280 6.76 -20.49 33.77
CA ASP A 280 6.94 -21.94 33.76
C ASP A 280 7.11 -22.50 32.34
N ASP A 281 6.36 -22.02 31.37
CA ASP A 281 6.41 -22.55 29.99
C ASP A 281 6.26 -21.47 28.90
N VAL A 282 7.32 -20.65 28.73
CA VAL A 282 7.43 -19.70 27.61
C VAL A 282 7.41 -20.43 26.26
N ASP A 283 7.95 -21.66 26.21
CA ASP A 283 8.04 -22.43 24.96
C ASP A 283 6.67 -22.97 24.54
N ALA A 284 5.77 -23.30 25.48
CA ALA A 284 4.37 -23.61 25.15
C ALA A 284 3.62 -22.40 24.58
N MET A 285 3.83 -21.22 25.15
CA MET A 285 3.26 -19.98 24.64
C MET A 285 3.74 -19.67 23.20
N LEU A 286 5.02 -19.84 22.94
CA LEU A 286 5.58 -19.68 21.59
C LEU A 286 5.07 -20.76 20.62
N ALA A 287 4.89 -22.01 21.09
CA ALA A 287 4.32 -23.08 20.30
C ALA A 287 2.87 -22.78 19.89
N GLU A 288 2.08 -22.24 20.80
CA GLU A 288 0.71 -21.81 20.50
C GLU A 288 0.67 -20.66 19.50
N PHE A 289 1.54 -19.65 19.66
CA PHE A 289 1.69 -18.57 18.69
C PHE A 289 2.09 -19.10 17.30
N CYS A 290 3.09 -19.98 17.20
CA CYS A 290 3.50 -20.59 15.93
C CYS A 290 2.36 -21.39 15.31
N THR A 291 1.65 -22.21 16.10
CA THR A 291 0.53 -23.05 15.64
C THR A 291 -0.60 -22.18 15.09
N ARG A 292 -1.02 -21.16 15.84
CA ARG A 292 -2.06 -20.21 15.41
C ARG A 292 -1.67 -19.52 14.09
N THR A 293 -0.45 -19.05 14.02
CA THR A 293 0.05 -18.31 12.86
C THR A 293 0.13 -19.20 11.62
N LEU A 294 0.70 -20.39 11.75
CA LEU A 294 0.79 -21.35 10.66
C LEU A 294 -0.58 -21.83 10.19
N PHE A 295 -1.51 -22.08 11.10
CA PHE A 295 -2.87 -22.47 10.74
C PHE A 295 -3.56 -21.40 9.89
N THR A 296 -3.43 -20.13 10.27
CA THR A 296 -3.96 -19.01 9.48
C THR A 296 -3.31 -18.98 8.08
N MET A 297 -2.00 -19.14 8.00
CA MET A 297 -1.27 -19.13 6.73
C MET A 297 -1.67 -20.26 5.77
N THR A 298 -1.88 -21.47 6.28
CA THR A 298 -2.29 -22.61 5.46
C THR A 298 -3.67 -22.40 4.87
N SER A 299 -4.57 -21.84 5.67
CA SER A 299 -5.87 -21.37 5.19
C SER A 299 -5.73 -20.35 4.09
N ASP A 300 -4.76 -19.43 4.20
CA ASP A 300 -4.53 -18.32 3.29
C ASP A 300 -3.93 -18.76 1.95
N HIS A 301 -2.98 -19.66 1.97
CA HIS A 301 -2.22 -20.07 0.78
C HIS A 301 -2.72 -21.36 0.13
N GLY A 302 -3.72 -22.03 0.73
CA GLY A 302 -4.27 -23.28 0.22
C GLY A 302 -3.29 -24.44 0.27
N LEU A 303 -2.23 -24.30 1.09
CA LEU A 303 -1.25 -25.36 1.34
C LEU A 303 -1.67 -26.14 2.59
N PRO A 304 -1.48 -27.47 2.66
CA PRO A 304 -1.70 -28.23 3.87
C PRO A 304 -0.85 -27.72 5.04
N ASN A 305 -1.40 -27.73 6.25
CA ASN A 305 -0.69 -27.32 7.47
C ASN A 305 0.69 -27.98 7.63
N CYS A 306 0.78 -29.23 7.24
CA CYS A 306 2.01 -30.02 7.33
C CYS A 306 3.11 -29.54 6.36
N GLU A 307 2.78 -28.84 5.28
CA GLU A 307 3.79 -28.42 4.29
C GLU A 307 4.60 -27.22 4.74
N ILE A 308 3.95 -26.12 5.16
CA ILE A 308 4.68 -24.91 5.64
C ILE A 308 5.42 -25.23 6.95
N GLY A 309 4.72 -25.82 7.94
CA GLY A 309 5.33 -26.19 9.21
C GLY A 309 6.41 -27.27 9.07
N GLY A 310 6.19 -28.24 8.17
CA GLY A 310 7.17 -29.26 7.82
C GLY A 310 8.42 -28.69 7.14
N TRP A 311 8.23 -27.75 6.19
CA TRP A 311 9.33 -27.02 5.59
C TRP A 311 10.11 -26.24 6.66
N MET A 312 9.44 -25.44 7.48
CA MET A 312 10.10 -24.65 8.52
C MET A 312 10.90 -25.52 9.48
N ARG A 313 10.34 -26.65 9.93
CA ARG A 313 11.07 -27.60 10.80
C ARG A 313 12.31 -28.16 10.13
N ARG A 314 12.20 -28.66 8.90
CA ARG A 314 13.36 -29.29 8.20
C ARG A 314 14.43 -28.28 7.85
N THR A 315 14.04 -27.06 7.47
CA THR A 315 14.98 -26.06 6.94
C THR A 315 15.64 -25.24 8.04
N PHE A 316 14.89 -24.85 9.08
CA PHE A 316 15.36 -23.89 10.09
C PHE A 316 15.64 -24.48 11.47
N THR A 317 15.55 -25.80 11.64
CA THR A 317 15.94 -26.45 12.89
C THR A 317 16.93 -27.56 12.63
N THR A 318 17.87 -27.76 13.57
CA THR A 318 18.73 -28.93 13.62
C THR A 318 18.16 -29.93 14.63
N SER A 319 18.18 -31.22 14.28
CA SER A 319 17.90 -32.29 15.25
C SER A 319 19.21 -32.55 16.00
N PRO A 320 19.25 -32.36 17.30
CA PRO A 320 20.41 -32.78 18.09
C PRO A 320 20.37 -34.29 18.29
N ASP A 321 21.47 -34.85 18.75
CA ASP A 321 21.54 -36.24 19.22
C ASP A 321 20.46 -36.50 20.28
N GLU A 322 19.99 -37.74 20.38
CA GLU A 322 18.89 -38.15 21.26
C GLU A 322 19.01 -37.53 22.66
N GLY A 323 18.10 -36.59 22.98
CA GLY A 323 17.96 -35.98 24.31
C GLY A 323 18.32 -34.49 24.43
N SER A 324 18.78 -33.82 23.38
CA SER A 324 19.12 -32.39 23.41
C SER A 324 17.95 -31.49 22.91
N THR A 325 18.01 -30.20 23.23
CA THR A 325 17.04 -29.17 22.71
C THR A 325 17.31 -28.87 21.25
N TYR A 326 16.24 -28.75 20.45
CA TYR A 326 16.33 -28.32 19.04
C TYR A 326 16.92 -26.93 18.92
N GLU A 327 17.89 -26.77 18.02
CA GLU A 327 18.55 -25.49 17.77
C GLU A 327 18.04 -24.87 16.46
N ALA A 328 17.92 -23.53 16.46
CA ALA A 328 17.61 -22.78 15.27
C ALA A 328 18.83 -22.64 14.37
N ARG A 329 18.68 -22.87 13.07
CA ARG A 329 19.71 -22.61 12.06
C ARG A 329 19.22 -21.65 11.00
N PRO A 330 20.10 -20.80 10.45
CA PRO A 330 19.78 -20.03 9.25
C PRO A 330 19.83 -20.94 8.01
N ALA A 331 19.09 -20.55 6.96
CA ALA A 331 19.09 -21.26 5.70
C ALA A 331 19.04 -20.31 4.50
N PRO A 332 19.66 -20.67 3.35
CA PRO A 332 19.60 -19.90 2.13
C PRO A 332 18.17 -19.68 1.62
N ARG A 333 17.95 -18.57 0.95
CA ARG A 333 16.63 -18.22 0.39
C ARG A 333 16.08 -19.26 -0.59
N HIS A 334 16.94 -19.97 -1.28
CA HIS A 334 16.57 -20.99 -2.27
C HIS A 334 16.31 -22.38 -1.67
N ASP A 335 16.67 -22.62 -0.38
CA ASP A 335 16.46 -23.90 0.32
C ASP A 335 14.98 -24.08 0.70
N ARG A 336 14.17 -24.35 -0.32
CA ARG A 336 12.73 -24.52 -0.16
C ARG A 336 12.11 -25.41 -1.24
N PRO A 337 11.03 -26.14 -0.93
CA PRO A 337 10.22 -26.86 -1.91
C PRO A 337 9.62 -25.90 -2.95
N LYS A 338 9.33 -26.41 -4.15
CA LYS A 338 8.73 -25.61 -5.25
C LYS A 338 7.36 -25.03 -4.88
N GLU A 339 6.63 -25.69 -4.00
CA GLU A 339 5.31 -25.30 -3.49
C GLU A 339 5.39 -24.06 -2.58
N ILE A 340 6.53 -23.87 -1.90
CA ILE A 340 6.80 -22.71 -1.05
C ILE A 340 7.32 -21.56 -1.92
N THR A 341 6.41 -20.76 -2.43
CA THR A 341 6.73 -19.61 -3.30
C THR A 341 7.30 -18.42 -2.51
N ASP A 342 7.89 -17.44 -3.19
CA ASP A 342 8.35 -16.19 -2.55
C ASP A 342 7.22 -15.47 -1.79
N SER A 343 5.97 -15.58 -2.25
CA SER A 343 4.83 -14.99 -1.55
C SER A 343 4.54 -15.69 -0.22
N VAL A 344 4.72 -17.01 -0.15
CA VAL A 344 4.57 -17.77 1.09
C VAL A 344 5.68 -17.39 2.08
N VAL A 345 6.94 -17.35 1.63
CA VAL A 345 8.07 -16.96 2.48
C VAL A 345 7.86 -15.56 3.06
N ARG A 346 7.44 -14.60 2.24
CA ARG A 346 7.12 -13.24 2.73
C ARG A 346 5.97 -13.23 3.72
N ALA A 347 4.93 -14.02 3.48
CA ALA A 347 3.83 -14.13 4.42
C ALA A 347 4.25 -14.73 5.78
N VAL A 348 5.22 -15.66 5.79
CA VAL A 348 5.84 -16.20 7.03
C VAL A 348 6.64 -15.11 7.73
N GLU A 349 7.41 -14.32 6.98
CA GLU A 349 8.19 -13.18 7.48
C GLU A 349 7.28 -12.07 8.02
N ASP A 350 6.22 -11.69 7.30
CA ASP A 350 5.26 -10.66 7.71
C ASP A 350 4.46 -11.05 8.96
N ARG A 351 4.37 -12.36 9.25
CA ARG A 351 3.76 -12.90 10.47
C ARG A 351 4.76 -13.19 11.58
N HIS A 352 5.98 -12.73 11.41
CA HIS A 352 7.05 -12.79 12.42
C HIS A 352 7.44 -14.20 12.86
N LEU A 353 7.40 -15.18 11.95
CA LEU A 353 7.97 -16.51 12.19
C LEU A 353 9.39 -16.62 11.65
N LEU A 354 9.69 -15.90 10.57
CA LEU A 354 11.03 -15.79 9.98
C LEU A 354 11.49 -14.34 9.95
N LYS A 355 12.81 -14.15 9.96
CA LYS A 355 13.47 -12.88 9.67
C LYS A 355 14.60 -13.08 8.68
N TYR A 356 14.88 -12.04 7.90
CA TYR A 356 16.00 -12.01 6.98
C TYR A 356 17.33 -12.13 7.73
N CYS A 357 18.28 -12.86 7.16
CA CYS A 357 19.67 -12.88 7.59
C CYS A 357 20.59 -12.92 6.39
N ARG A 358 21.80 -12.39 6.54
CA ARG A 358 22.85 -12.51 5.52
C ARG A 358 23.76 -13.67 5.91
N LEU A 359 23.83 -14.66 5.07
CA LEU A 359 24.83 -15.71 5.13
C LEU A 359 26.13 -15.21 4.49
N SER A 360 27.24 -15.93 4.63
CA SER A 360 28.56 -15.47 4.20
C SER A 360 28.57 -14.91 2.78
N ASP A 361 27.87 -15.54 1.82
CA ASP A 361 27.89 -15.18 0.41
C ASP A 361 26.50 -14.96 -0.22
N GLU A 362 25.40 -15.19 0.52
CA GLU A 362 24.05 -15.11 -0.02
C GLU A 362 23.02 -14.67 1.01
N ASP A 363 21.86 -14.26 0.51
CA ASP A 363 20.69 -13.90 1.31
C ASP A 363 20.00 -15.16 1.84
N GLY A 364 19.57 -15.12 3.10
CA GLY A 364 18.88 -16.21 3.76
C GLY A 364 17.82 -15.76 4.74
N PHE A 365 17.25 -16.74 5.42
CA PHE A 365 16.29 -16.55 6.49
C PHE A 365 16.67 -17.36 7.72
N GLN A 366 16.22 -16.90 8.88
CA GLN A 366 16.30 -17.62 10.13
C GLN A 366 15.00 -17.47 10.91
N LEU A 367 14.76 -18.30 11.90
CA LEU A 367 13.61 -18.14 12.79
C LEU A 367 13.66 -16.76 13.46
N GLN A 368 12.50 -16.13 13.65
CA GLN A 368 12.39 -14.83 14.33
C GLN A 368 13.07 -14.89 15.70
N HIS A 369 12.95 -16.02 16.39
CA HIS A 369 13.59 -16.26 17.67
C HIS A 369 14.08 -17.71 17.78
N PRO A 370 15.27 -17.98 18.35
CA PRO A 370 15.82 -19.33 18.47
C PRO A 370 14.90 -20.33 19.19
N ARG A 371 14.21 -19.91 20.24
CA ARG A 371 13.24 -20.76 20.98
C ARG A 371 12.07 -21.26 20.14
N MET A 372 11.78 -20.63 19.00
CA MET A 372 10.77 -21.14 18.07
C MET A 372 11.14 -22.50 17.46
N ALA A 373 12.42 -22.89 17.52
CA ALA A 373 12.83 -24.22 17.07
C ALA A 373 12.12 -25.33 17.88
N SER A 374 12.13 -25.23 19.22
CA SER A 374 11.42 -26.16 20.11
C SER A 374 9.89 -26.07 19.91
N ALA A 375 9.37 -24.87 19.71
CA ALA A 375 7.95 -24.64 19.44
C ALA A 375 7.49 -25.31 18.14
N LEU A 376 8.28 -25.23 17.06
CA LEU A 376 7.98 -25.87 15.78
C LEU A 376 7.95 -27.39 15.83
N GLN A 377 8.67 -28.02 16.76
CA GLN A 377 8.63 -29.47 16.94
C GLN A 377 7.35 -29.95 17.63
N ARG A 378 6.75 -29.12 18.48
CA ARG A 378 5.45 -29.37 19.11
C ARG A 378 4.24 -29.18 18.18
N LEU A 379 4.47 -28.74 16.93
CA LEU A 379 3.42 -28.60 15.91
C LEU A 379 2.86 -29.97 15.52
N GLY A 380 1.79 -30.37 16.13
CA GLY A 380 1.11 -31.66 15.87
C GLY A 380 -0.07 -31.89 16.80
N GLU A 381 -0.12 -31.17 17.89
CA GLU A 381 -1.29 -31.13 18.76
C GLU A 381 -2.30 -30.13 18.21
N ALA A 382 -3.52 -30.57 17.94
CA ALA A 382 -4.55 -29.72 17.38
C ALA A 382 -4.81 -28.51 18.32
N PRO A 383 -4.82 -27.27 17.82
CA PRO A 383 -5.12 -26.11 18.65
C PRO A 383 -6.54 -26.21 19.19
N ALA A 384 -6.74 -25.72 20.42
CA ALA A 384 -8.07 -25.57 21.01
C ALA A 384 -9.00 -24.83 20.04
N ALA A 385 -10.27 -25.24 19.97
CA ALA A 385 -11.25 -24.71 19.04
C ALA A 385 -11.26 -23.16 19.04
N ARG A 386 -10.98 -22.57 17.88
CA ARG A 386 -11.01 -21.13 17.67
C ARG A 386 -12.44 -20.64 17.53
N PRO A 387 -12.74 -19.40 17.96
CA PRO A 387 -13.88 -18.70 17.39
C PRO A 387 -13.66 -18.53 15.88
N ASP A 388 -14.69 -18.78 15.08
CA ASP A 388 -14.64 -18.59 13.64
C ASP A 388 -14.18 -17.16 13.30
N PRO A 389 -13.40 -16.96 12.23
CA PRO A 389 -12.91 -15.64 11.86
C PRO A 389 -14.09 -14.70 11.61
N THR A 390 -14.03 -13.49 12.15
CA THR A 390 -15.09 -12.52 11.91
C THR A 390 -15.07 -12.03 10.46
N PRO A 391 -16.22 -11.57 9.92
CA PRO A 391 -16.26 -10.98 8.57
C PRO A 391 -15.26 -9.84 8.38
N GLY A 392 -15.02 -9.06 9.44
CA GLY A 392 -14.02 -7.99 9.44
C GLY A 392 -12.58 -8.50 9.37
N ASP A 393 -12.28 -9.67 9.97
CA ASP A 393 -10.95 -10.29 9.87
C ASP A 393 -10.69 -10.78 8.45
N LEU A 394 -11.66 -11.47 7.85
CA LEU A 394 -11.57 -11.95 6.47
C LEU A 394 -11.42 -10.78 5.47
N LEU A 395 -12.13 -9.68 5.68
CA LEU A 395 -12.00 -8.50 4.84
C LEU A 395 -10.59 -7.89 4.93
N ARG A 396 -10.02 -7.77 6.14
CA ARG A 396 -8.63 -7.30 6.32
C ARG A 396 -7.61 -8.18 5.62
N GLU A 397 -7.80 -9.49 5.66
CA GLU A 397 -6.91 -10.43 4.94
C GLU A 397 -7.08 -10.31 3.42
N ALA A 398 -8.30 -10.05 2.91
CA ALA A 398 -8.52 -9.75 1.51
C ALA A 398 -7.77 -8.46 1.08
N GLU A 399 -7.83 -7.41 1.87
CA GLU A 399 -7.13 -6.14 1.62
C GLU A 399 -5.60 -6.30 1.64
N LYS A 400 -5.05 -7.07 2.58
CA LYS A 400 -3.62 -7.41 2.63
C LYS A 400 -3.20 -8.19 1.38
N ALA A 401 -4.00 -9.16 0.95
CA ALA A 401 -3.75 -9.93 -0.25
C ALA A 401 -3.79 -9.06 -1.52
N MET A 402 -4.71 -8.08 -1.59
CA MET A 402 -4.74 -7.06 -2.65
C MET A 402 -3.46 -6.22 -2.67
N SER A 403 -2.96 -5.81 -1.49
CA SER A 403 -1.70 -5.05 -1.36
C SER A 403 -0.50 -5.85 -1.84
N ALA A 404 -0.48 -7.15 -1.54
CA ALA A 404 0.56 -8.08 -1.98
C ALA A 404 0.39 -8.52 -3.45
N ASP A 405 -0.63 -8.01 -4.17
CA ASP A 405 -1.00 -8.39 -5.54
C ASP A 405 -1.34 -9.90 -5.69
N ASN A 406 -1.77 -10.51 -4.60
CA ASN A 406 -2.22 -11.89 -4.60
C ASN A 406 -3.74 -11.97 -4.83
N LEU A 407 -4.14 -11.71 -6.08
CA LEU A 407 -5.55 -11.59 -6.47
C LEU A 407 -6.36 -12.86 -6.17
N ARG A 408 -5.73 -14.04 -6.25
CA ARG A 408 -6.42 -15.32 -5.97
C ARG A 408 -6.80 -15.47 -4.49
N ILE A 409 -5.91 -15.08 -3.60
CA ILE A 409 -6.15 -15.12 -2.15
C ILE A 409 -7.16 -14.03 -1.76
N ALA A 410 -7.02 -12.83 -2.30
CA ALA A 410 -7.97 -11.74 -2.07
C ALA A 410 -9.40 -12.14 -2.48
N GLU A 411 -9.54 -12.78 -3.65
CA GLU A 411 -10.82 -13.29 -4.16
C GLU A 411 -11.44 -14.34 -3.23
N ARG A 412 -10.64 -15.28 -2.72
CA ARG A 412 -11.10 -16.31 -1.80
C ARG A 412 -11.66 -15.71 -0.51
N TYR A 413 -10.93 -14.76 0.09
CA TYR A 413 -11.39 -14.09 1.30
C TYR A 413 -12.62 -13.22 1.08
N ALA A 414 -12.66 -12.45 0.00
CA ALA A 414 -13.83 -11.64 -0.32
C ALA A 414 -15.08 -12.51 -0.54
N ARG A 415 -14.95 -13.67 -1.20
CA ARG A 415 -16.06 -14.64 -1.33
C ARG A 415 -16.45 -15.28 0.01
N ALA A 416 -15.50 -15.57 0.89
CA ALA A 416 -15.78 -16.09 2.22
C ALA A 416 -16.59 -15.09 3.06
N VAL A 417 -16.28 -13.79 2.96
CA VAL A 417 -17.09 -12.72 3.57
C VAL A 417 -18.53 -12.76 3.07
N LEU A 418 -18.73 -12.89 1.75
CA LEU A 418 -20.08 -12.92 1.15
C LEU A 418 -20.88 -14.20 1.48
N ALA A 419 -20.20 -15.27 1.84
CA ALA A 419 -20.86 -16.52 2.29
C ALA A 419 -21.41 -16.43 3.72
N MET A 420 -20.97 -15.45 4.51
CA MET A 420 -21.44 -15.22 5.88
C MET A 420 -22.70 -14.34 5.84
N THR A 421 -23.83 -14.87 6.26
CA THR A 421 -25.13 -14.17 6.18
C THR A 421 -25.62 -13.60 7.49
N GLU A 422 -25.15 -14.11 8.64
CA GLU A 422 -25.61 -13.69 9.96
C GLU A 422 -24.68 -12.64 10.59
N GLY A 423 -25.27 -11.54 11.08
CA GLY A 423 -24.55 -10.51 11.87
C GLY A 423 -23.53 -9.67 11.11
N VAL A 424 -23.54 -9.67 9.77
CA VAL A 424 -22.59 -8.91 8.95
C VAL A 424 -23.16 -7.54 8.62
N HIS A 425 -22.43 -6.48 8.97
CA HIS A 425 -22.78 -5.12 8.56
C HIS A 425 -22.71 -4.98 7.03
N SER A 426 -23.70 -4.31 6.44
CA SER A 426 -23.80 -4.11 4.98
C SER A 426 -22.53 -3.51 4.35
N GLU A 427 -21.83 -2.64 5.07
CA GLU A 427 -20.56 -2.04 4.64
C GLU A 427 -19.44 -3.07 4.37
N ILE A 428 -19.42 -4.16 5.13
CA ILE A 428 -18.43 -5.24 4.94
C ILE A 428 -18.72 -5.99 3.64
N HIS A 429 -19.99 -6.27 3.34
CA HIS A 429 -20.40 -6.90 2.07
C HIS A 429 -20.15 -5.98 0.86
N VAL A 430 -20.52 -4.69 0.96
CA VAL A 430 -20.16 -3.68 -0.07
C VAL A 430 -18.69 -3.75 -0.39
N SER A 431 -17.89 -3.83 0.62
CA SER A 431 -16.44 -3.91 0.54
C SER A 431 -15.93 -5.16 -0.15
N ALA A 432 -16.50 -6.30 0.18
CA ALA A 432 -16.15 -7.56 -0.45
C ALA A 432 -16.51 -7.55 -1.96
N TYR A 433 -17.69 -7.01 -2.32
CA TYR A 433 -18.06 -6.84 -3.73
C TYR A 433 -17.14 -5.86 -4.46
N VAL A 434 -16.72 -4.75 -3.84
CA VAL A 434 -15.74 -3.82 -4.43
C VAL A 434 -14.42 -4.54 -4.72
N ILE A 435 -13.90 -5.31 -3.77
CA ILE A 435 -12.67 -6.10 -3.97
C ILE A 435 -12.82 -7.08 -5.14
N LEU A 436 -13.94 -7.79 -5.23
CA LEU A 436 -14.20 -8.71 -6.35
C LEU A 436 -14.30 -7.97 -7.69
N GLY A 437 -14.93 -6.81 -7.70
CA GLY A 437 -15.00 -5.92 -8.87
C GLY A 437 -13.62 -5.43 -9.30
N ASP A 438 -12.78 -5.03 -8.34
CA ASP A 438 -11.41 -4.60 -8.57
C ASP A 438 -10.54 -5.73 -9.14
N ILE A 439 -10.67 -6.95 -8.60
CA ILE A 439 -9.96 -8.14 -9.10
C ILE A 439 -10.36 -8.44 -10.55
N ALA A 440 -11.65 -8.45 -10.83
CA ALA A 440 -12.17 -8.69 -12.17
C ALA A 440 -11.70 -7.59 -13.16
N TYR A 441 -11.73 -6.33 -12.75
CA TYR A 441 -11.21 -5.22 -13.55
C TYR A 441 -9.72 -5.38 -13.87
N LEU A 442 -8.89 -5.75 -12.89
CA LEU A 442 -7.46 -5.98 -13.07
C LEU A 442 -7.15 -7.15 -14.00
N ARG A 443 -8.05 -8.14 -14.07
CA ARG A 443 -7.98 -9.26 -15.03
C ARG A 443 -8.58 -8.93 -16.38
N SER A 444 -9.06 -7.69 -16.58
CA SER A 444 -9.80 -7.25 -17.78
C SER A 444 -11.12 -8.00 -18.02
N GLU A 445 -11.70 -8.58 -16.99
CA GLU A 445 -13.00 -9.28 -16.97
C GLU A 445 -14.11 -8.25 -16.72
N HIS A 446 -14.33 -7.35 -17.69
CA HIS A 446 -15.16 -6.16 -17.50
C HIS A 446 -16.62 -6.45 -17.15
N ASP A 447 -17.21 -7.54 -17.68
CA ASP A 447 -18.60 -7.91 -17.36
C ASP A 447 -18.74 -8.36 -15.90
N VAL A 448 -17.77 -9.14 -15.41
CA VAL A 448 -17.72 -9.59 -14.02
C VAL A 448 -17.47 -8.40 -13.08
N ALA A 449 -16.61 -7.47 -13.50
CA ALA A 449 -16.35 -6.24 -12.74
C ALA A 449 -17.64 -5.41 -12.58
N LEU A 450 -18.37 -5.17 -13.67
CA LEU A 450 -19.65 -4.44 -13.66
C LEU A 450 -20.65 -5.12 -12.71
N GLN A 451 -20.84 -6.44 -12.83
CA GLN A 451 -21.77 -7.18 -11.97
C GLN A 451 -21.46 -7.01 -10.48
N ASN A 452 -20.17 -7.10 -10.10
CA ASN A 452 -19.78 -6.93 -8.70
C ASN A 452 -19.95 -5.47 -8.23
N TYR A 453 -19.62 -4.47 -9.07
CA TYR A 453 -19.86 -3.07 -8.71
C TYR A 453 -21.34 -2.73 -8.62
N ASP A 454 -22.20 -3.32 -9.47
CA ASP A 454 -23.66 -3.15 -9.39
C ASP A 454 -24.23 -3.76 -8.10
N ASN A 455 -23.74 -4.95 -7.68
CA ASN A 455 -24.10 -5.55 -6.41
C ASN A 455 -23.66 -4.67 -5.22
N ALA A 456 -22.42 -4.15 -5.26
CA ALA A 456 -21.92 -3.23 -4.25
C ALA A 456 -22.76 -1.94 -4.19
N LEU A 457 -23.12 -1.39 -5.36
CA LEU A 457 -23.95 -0.18 -5.49
C LEU A 457 -25.35 -0.38 -4.91
N ALA A 458 -26.00 -1.49 -5.25
CA ALA A 458 -27.33 -1.80 -4.73
C ALA A 458 -27.33 -1.87 -3.19
N MET A 459 -26.36 -2.55 -2.59
CA MET A 459 -26.23 -2.64 -1.14
C MET A 459 -25.87 -1.31 -0.49
N ALA A 460 -24.91 -0.56 -1.06
CA ALA A 460 -24.51 0.74 -0.55
C ALA A 460 -25.67 1.76 -0.60
N ALA A 461 -26.44 1.77 -1.69
CA ALA A 461 -27.59 2.66 -1.85
C ALA A 461 -28.74 2.32 -0.89
N MET A 462 -28.93 1.04 -0.54
CA MET A 462 -29.89 0.62 0.48
C MET A 462 -29.49 1.08 1.88
N ALA A 463 -28.20 1.12 2.19
CA ALA A 463 -27.68 1.59 3.48
C ALA A 463 -27.72 3.11 3.59
N ASP A 464 -27.16 3.82 2.63
CA ASP A 464 -27.18 5.28 2.49
C ASP A 464 -26.97 5.70 1.04
N ALA A 465 -28.06 6.06 0.36
CA ALA A 465 -28.03 6.51 -1.04
C ALA A 465 -27.24 7.81 -1.27
N ARG A 466 -26.88 8.54 -0.21
CA ARG A 466 -26.10 9.78 -0.29
C ARG A 466 -24.63 9.60 0.06
N SER A 467 -24.21 8.40 0.38
CA SER A 467 -22.83 8.14 0.79
C SER A 467 -21.83 8.36 -0.36
N PRO A 468 -20.59 8.77 -0.06
CA PRO A 468 -19.52 8.85 -1.06
C PRO A 468 -19.29 7.54 -1.82
N ALA A 469 -19.48 6.40 -1.16
CA ALA A 469 -19.32 5.08 -1.77
C ALA A 469 -20.25 4.88 -2.97
N VAL A 470 -21.51 5.34 -2.88
CA VAL A 470 -22.48 5.28 -3.99
C VAL A 470 -21.99 6.10 -5.18
N ALA A 471 -21.49 7.32 -4.94
CA ALA A 471 -20.95 8.16 -5.99
C ALA A 471 -19.72 7.51 -6.67
N TYR A 472 -18.81 6.94 -5.89
CA TYR A 472 -17.62 6.28 -6.43
C TYR A 472 -17.94 5.02 -7.21
N LEU A 473 -18.95 4.26 -6.81
CA LEU A 473 -19.41 3.09 -7.55
C LEU A 473 -20.03 3.49 -8.89
N PHE A 474 -20.88 4.50 -8.94
CA PHE A 474 -21.38 5.04 -10.21
C PHE A 474 -20.24 5.51 -11.13
N ALA A 475 -19.24 6.19 -10.58
CA ALA A 475 -18.08 6.64 -11.33
C ALA A 475 -17.25 5.46 -11.86
N ALA A 476 -17.03 4.42 -11.04
CA ALA A 476 -16.32 3.21 -11.44
C ALA A 476 -17.05 2.46 -12.57
N ILE A 477 -18.37 2.27 -12.44
CA ILE A 477 -19.21 1.65 -13.47
C ILE A 477 -19.13 2.46 -14.77
N ALA A 478 -19.24 3.80 -14.69
CA ALA A 478 -19.10 4.67 -15.86
C ALA A 478 -17.73 4.49 -16.53
N ARG A 479 -16.65 4.42 -15.75
CA ARG A 479 -15.30 4.22 -16.26
C ARG A 479 -15.14 2.86 -16.93
N VAL A 480 -15.69 1.78 -16.38
CA VAL A 480 -15.64 0.44 -17.00
C VAL A 480 -16.40 0.45 -18.35
N HIS A 481 -17.57 1.10 -18.42
CA HIS A 481 -18.28 1.28 -19.70
C HIS A 481 -17.45 2.06 -20.71
N LEU A 482 -16.75 3.14 -20.30
CA LEU A 482 -15.84 3.88 -21.18
C LEU A 482 -14.68 3.02 -21.70
N MET A 483 -14.14 2.11 -20.88
CA MET A 483 -13.09 1.17 -21.30
C MET A 483 -13.59 0.23 -22.39
N ARG A 484 -14.86 -0.19 -22.32
CA ARG A 484 -15.53 -1.02 -23.34
C ARG A 484 -15.94 -0.25 -24.60
N GLY A 485 -15.87 1.08 -24.55
CA GLY A 485 -16.38 1.96 -25.62
C GLY A 485 -17.90 2.17 -25.59
N ASP A 486 -18.57 1.72 -24.54
CA ASP A 486 -20.02 1.85 -24.33
C ASP A 486 -20.34 3.23 -23.73
N THR A 487 -20.47 4.20 -24.60
CA THR A 487 -20.61 5.61 -24.20
C THR A 487 -21.98 5.91 -23.61
N ASP A 488 -23.02 5.21 -24.04
CA ASP A 488 -24.41 5.51 -23.61
C ASP A 488 -24.63 5.05 -22.15
N ASN A 489 -24.22 3.84 -21.81
CA ASN A 489 -24.26 3.35 -20.43
C ASN A 489 -23.32 4.15 -19.52
N ALA A 490 -22.14 4.53 -20.00
CA ALA A 490 -21.24 5.41 -19.27
C ALA A 490 -21.89 6.76 -18.91
N LEU A 491 -22.59 7.38 -19.88
CA LEU A 491 -23.34 8.63 -19.65
C LEU A 491 -24.47 8.43 -18.63
N GLY A 492 -25.19 7.31 -18.70
CA GLY A 492 -26.24 6.96 -17.75
C GLY A 492 -25.72 6.88 -16.32
N SER A 493 -24.69 6.09 -16.10
CA SER A 493 -24.07 5.87 -14.79
C SER A 493 -23.45 7.18 -14.25
N ALA A 494 -22.71 7.93 -15.07
CA ALA A 494 -22.09 9.19 -14.63
C ALA A 494 -23.14 10.25 -14.25
N ARG A 495 -24.28 10.32 -14.96
CA ARG A 495 -25.38 11.22 -14.61
C ARG A 495 -26.08 10.82 -13.32
N ALA A 496 -26.29 9.52 -13.11
CA ALA A 496 -26.85 9.02 -11.85
C ALA A 496 -25.93 9.37 -10.67
N GLY A 497 -24.64 9.15 -10.81
CA GLY A 497 -23.66 9.51 -9.79
C GLY A 497 -23.59 11.01 -9.51
N ARG A 498 -23.82 11.86 -10.52
CA ARG A 498 -23.84 13.33 -10.37
C ARG A 498 -24.98 13.83 -9.48
N LEU A 499 -26.01 13.04 -9.28
CA LEU A 499 -27.13 13.35 -8.36
C LEU A 499 -26.79 13.05 -6.90
N VAL A 500 -25.70 12.35 -6.62
CA VAL A 500 -25.23 12.07 -5.26
C VAL A 500 -24.36 13.22 -4.77
N PRO A 501 -24.74 13.95 -3.71
CA PRO A 501 -24.01 15.14 -3.26
C PRO A 501 -22.57 14.87 -2.84
N ALA A 502 -22.34 13.72 -2.20
CA ALA A 502 -21.01 13.26 -1.84
C ALA A 502 -20.29 12.71 -3.09
N GLY A 503 -19.01 13.06 -3.29
CA GLY A 503 -18.24 12.60 -4.46
C GLY A 503 -18.53 13.36 -5.76
N GLU A 504 -19.14 14.53 -5.67
CA GLU A 504 -19.52 15.39 -6.82
C GLU A 504 -18.37 15.61 -7.80
N THR A 505 -17.16 15.83 -7.32
CA THR A 505 -15.98 16.04 -8.17
C THR A 505 -15.67 14.81 -9.03
N THR A 506 -15.60 13.62 -8.43
CA THR A 506 -15.27 12.37 -9.14
C THR A 506 -16.30 12.06 -10.22
N THR A 507 -17.58 12.13 -9.87
CA THR A 507 -18.67 11.86 -10.83
C THR A 507 -18.73 12.91 -11.94
N THR A 508 -18.39 14.17 -11.65
CA THR A 508 -18.29 15.24 -12.66
C THR A 508 -17.14 14.98 -13.64
N LEU A 509 -15.99 14.49 -13.18
CA LEU A 509 -14.88 14.10 -14.05
C LEU A 509 -15.28 12.95 -14.99
N GLU A 510 -15.96 11.93 -14.47
CA GLU A 510 -16.44 10.82 -15.31
C GLU A 510 -17.53 11.26 -16.29
N LEU A 511 -18.44 12.15 -15.87
CA LEU A 511 -19.42 12.73 -16.78
C LEU A 511 -18.75 13.52 -17.91
N ALA A 512 -17.73 14.30 -17.60
CA ALA A 512 -16.98 15.05 -18.60
C ALA A 512 -16.29 14.11 -19.61
N GLN A 513 -15.69 13.01 -19.14
CA GLN A 513 -15.08 12.01 -20.02
C GLN A 513 -16.12 11.30 -20.90
N ALA A 514 -17.27 10.92 -20.32
CA ALA A 514 -18.35 10.31 -21.08
C ALA A 514 -18.93 11.26 -22.14
N LEU A 515 -19.13 12.53 -21.80
CA LEU A 515 -19.56 13.56 -22.75
C LEU A 515 -18.55 13.77 -23.88
N TRP A 516 -17.26 13.80 -23.55
CA TRP A 516 -16.20 13.88 -24.55
C TRP A 516 -16.22 12.68 -25.51
N ARG A 517 -16.29 11.46 -24.99
CA ARG A 517 -16.39 10.24 -25.81
C ARG A 517 -17.65 10.20 -26.67
N ALA A 518 -18.72 10.89 -26.23
CA ALA A 518 -19.93 11.12 -27.01
C ALA A 518 -19.82 12.31 -28.01
N ASN A 519 -18.61 12.85 -28.26
CA ASN A 519 -18.37 14.02 -29.13
C ASN A 519 -19.04 15.32 -28.65
N ARG A 520 -19.32 15.44 -27.34
CA ARG A 520 -19.96 16.65 -26.76
C ARG A 520 -18.93 17.52 -26.04
N HIS A 521 -17.90 17.98 -26.77
CA HIS A 521 -16.75 18.70 -26.22
C HIS A 521 -17.10 19.91 -25.37
N GLN A 522 -18.05 20.75 -25.82
CA GLN A 522 -18.49 21.95 -25.08
C GLN A 522 -19.10 21.60 -23.72
N ALA A 523 -19.97 20.59 -23.70
CA ALA A 523 -20.59 20.12 -22.46
C ALA A 523 -19.54 19.51 -21.48
N ALA A 524 -18.60 18.72 -22.01
CA ALA A 524 -17.52 18.18 -21.23
C ALA A 524 -16.65 19.27 -20.59
N VAL A 525 -16.24 20.28 -21.36
CA VAL A 525 -15.47 21.42 -20.85
C VAL A 525 -16.22 22.20 -19.79
N LYS A 526 -17.55 22.36 -19.94
CA LYS A 526 -18.40 23.05 -18.94
C LYS A 526 -18.37 22.33 -17.59
N GLU A 527 -18.47 20.99 -17.58
CA GLU A 527 -18.39 20.21 -16.36
C GLU A 527 -17.00 20.32 -15.71
N LEU A 528 -15.93 20.33 -16.50
CA LEU A 528 -14.56 20.49 -15.98
C LEU A 528 -14.29 21.89 -15.43
N ASN A 529 -14.85 22.93 -16.06
CA ASN A 529 -14.75 24.28 -15.52
C ASN A 529 -15.43 24.39 -14.16
N PHE A 530 -16.56 23.75 -13.95
CA PHE A 530 -17.22 23.70 -12.64
C PHE A 530 -16.31 23.12 -11.52
N VAL A 531 -15.48 22.13 -11.85
CA VAL A 531 -14.47 21.59 -10.92
C VAL A 531 -13.34 22.60 -10.71
N LEU A 532 -12.84 23.20 -11.80
CA LEU A 532 -11.68 24.09 -11.78
C LEU A 532 -12.00 25.48 -11.19
N ASP A 533 -13.25 25.91 -11.21
CA ASP A 533 -13.70 27.13 -10.51
C ASP A 533 -13.58 26.99 -8.99
N ARG A 534 -13.69 25.76 -8.47
CA ARG A 534 -13.54 25.44 -7.05
C ARG A 534 -12.10 25.08 -6.66
N ASP A 535 -11.39 24.40 -7.54
CA ASP A 535 -9.98 24.01 -7.39
C ASP A 535 -9.24 24.23 -8.71
N PRO A 536 -8.70 25.45 -8.95
CA PRO A 536 -8.02 25.79 -10.20
C PRO A 536 -6.77 24.92 -10.48
N ALA A 537 -6.21 24.30 -9.45
CA ALA A 537 -5.04 23.40 -9.53
C ALA A 537 -5.41 21.91 -9.54
N HIS A 538 -6.67 21.57 -9.81
CA HIS A 538 -7.10 20.17 -9.85
C HIS A 538 -6.48 19.45 -11.05
N CYS A 539 -5.39 18.69 -10.80
CA CYS A 539 -4.54 18.10 -11.83
C CYS A 539 -5.32 17.23 -12.83
N GLU A 540 -6.23 16.38 -12.34
CA GLU A 540 -7.00 15.47 -13.21
C GLU A 540 -7.99 16.23 -14.08
N ALA A 541 -8.64 17.28 -13.56
CA ALA A 541 -9.54 18.12 -14.36
C ALA A 541 -8.78 18.88 -15.45
N LEU A 542 -7.61 19.44 -15.14
CA LEU A 542 -6.74 20.10 -16.12
C LEU A 542 -6.28 19.09 -17.18
N ARG A 543 -5.86 17.90 -16.77
CA ARG A 543 -5.45 16.83 -17.69
C ARG A 543 -6.56 16.48 -18.68
N ILE A 544 -7.74 16.16 -18.17
CA ILE A 544 -8.89 15.76 -19.01
C ILE A 544 -9.29 16.92 -19.93
N ARG A 545 -9.35 18.16 -19.42
CA ARG A 545 -9.69 19.33 -20.22
C ARG A 545 -8.67 19.60 -21.31
N GLY A 546 -7.39 19.43 -21.00
CA GLY A 546 -6.30 19.55 -21.97
C GLY A 546 -6.37 18.51 -23.08
N GLU A 547 -6.66 17.23 -22.74
CA GLU A 547 -6.89 16.17 -23.73
C GLU A 547 -8.11 16.47 -24.62
N ILE A 548 -9.21 16.97 -24.05
CA ILE A 548 -10.39 17.39 -24.80
C ILE A 548 -10.07 18.55 -25.76
N TYR A 549 -9.32 19.54 -25.30
CA TYR A 549 -8.91 20.64 -26.15
C TYR A 549 -7.98 20.21 -27.29
N ALA A 550 -7.05 19.27 -27.03
CA ALA A 550 -6.18 18.70 -28.06
C ALA A 550 -7.00 17.93 -29.12
N ASP A 551 -7.93 17.10 -28.68
CA ASP A 551 -8.87 16.39 -29.56
C ASP A 551 -9.72 17.32 -30.39
N TRP A 552 -10.23 18.38 -29.77
CA TRP A 552 -11.06 19.42 -30.43
C TRP A 552 -10.28 20.37 -31.35
N GLY A 553 -8.93 20.27 -31.35
CA GLY A 553 -8.07 21.14 -32.17
C GLY A 553 -7.79 22.52 -31.57
N LYS A 554 -8.13 22.74 -30.30
CA LYS A 554 -7.85 23.99 -29.56
C LYS A 554 -6.46 23.95 -28.93
N SER A 555 -5.41 23.94 -29.75
CA SER A 555 -4.02 23.69 -29.36
C SER A 555 -3.52 24.61 -28.24
N ARG A 556 -3.84 25.92 -28.29
CA ARG A 556 -3.37 26.87 -27.27
C ARG A 556 -3.93 26.56 -25.89
N GLN A 557 -5.23 26.26 -25.79
CA GLN A 557 -5.88 25.86 -24.52
C GLN A 557 -5.36 24.52 -24.03
N ALA A 558 -5.20 23.55 -24.94
CA ALA A 558 -4.63 22.25 -24.61
C ALA A 558 -3.22 22.37 -24.00
N LEU A 559 -2.33 23.14 -24.62
CA LEU A 559 -0.97 23.33 -24.13
C LEU A 559 -0.95 24.06 -22.78
N ASN A 560 -1.85 25.01 -22.55
CA ASN A 560 -1.95 25.70 -21.27
C ASN A 560 -2.29 24.73 -20.12
N ASP A 561 -3.29 23.88 -20.32
CA ASP A 561 -3.72 22.92 -19.32
C ASP A 561 -2.72 21.76 -19.15
N LEU A 562 -2.14 21.23 -20.25
CA LEU A 562 -1.24 20.08 -20.22
C LEU A 562 0.17 20.45 -19.74
N ARG A 563 0.64 21.69 -19.90
CA ARG A 563 1.95 22.12 -19.37
C ARG A 563 2.05 22.04 -17.85
N SER A 564 0.96 22.33 -17.16
CA SER A 564 0.91 22.24 -15.69
C SER A 564 0.97 20.79 -15.17
N VAL A 565 0.72 19.81 -16.05
CA VAL A 565 0.61 18.38 -15.71
C VAL A 565 1.80 17.56 -16.28
N ALA A 566 2.69 18.16 -17.09
CA ALA A 566 3.55 17.48 -18.07
C ALA A 566 4.67 16.58 -17.51
N THR A 567 5.17 16.79 -16.29
CA THR A 567 6.38 16.11 -15.82
C THR A 567 6.20 14.65 -15.42
N ALA A 568 4.97 14.21 -15.21
CA ALA A 568 4.64 12.80 -14.90
C ALA A 568 3.27 12.40 -15.49
N ALA A 569 2.94 12.96 -16.66
CA ALA A 569 1.64 12.76 -17.29
C ALA A 569 1.48 11.32 -17.82
N PRO A 570 0.26 10.74 -17.76
CA PRO A 570 -0.02 9.45 -18.36
C PRO A 570 0.20 9.50 -19.89
N PRO A 571 0.41 8.35 -20.56
CA PRO A 571 0.67 8.29 -22.00
C PRO A 571 -0.36 9.03 -22.84
N SER A 572 -1.64 9.03 -22.46
CA SER A 572 -2.71 9.76 -23.16
C SER A 572 -2.51 11.27 -23.15
N ALA A 573 -2.13 11.84 -22.03
CA ALA A 573 -1.88 13.28 -21.92
C ALA A 573 -0.59 13.68 -22.66
N ARG A 574 0.46 12.85 -22.62
CA ARG A 574 1.70 13.06 -23.38
C ARG A 574 1.43 13.03 -24.89
N ALA A 575 0.64 12.06 -25.35
CA ALA A 575 0.23 11.97 -26.76
C ALA A 575 -0.67 13.15 -27.18
N ALA A 576 -1.59 13.58 -26.30
CA ALA A 576 -2.43 14.75 -26.53
C ALA A 576 -1.59 16.05 -26.59
N TYR A 577 -0.57 16.18 -25.75
CA TYR A 577 0.40 17.27 -25.81
C TYR A 577 1.14 17.29 -27.15
N ILE A 578 1.64 16.14 -27.63
CA ILE A 578 2.28 16.02 -28.95
C ILE A 578 1.32 16.44 -30.07
N LEU A 579 0.05 16.04 -29.99
CA LEU A 579 -0.98 16.44 -30.96
C LEU A 579 -1.23 17.94 -30.93
N ALA A 580 -1.14 18.60 -29.78
CA ALA A 580 -1.39 20.02 -29.61
C ALA A 580 -0.19 20.92 -29.95
N VAL A 581 1.03 20.38 -29.91
CA VAL A 581 2.26 21.12 -30.21
C VAL A 581 2.27 21.60 -31.66
N HIS A 582 2.75 22.82 -31.88
CA HIS A 582 2.86 23.44 -33.20
C HIS A 582 3.68 22.55 -34.17
N LEU A 583 3.33 22.57 -35.45
CA LEU A 583 4.01 21.74 -36.46
C LEU A 583 5.49 22.04 -36.62
N ASP A 584 5.89 23.29 -36.33
CA ASP A 584 7.28 23.74 -36.40
C ASP A 584 8.17 23.21 -35.28
N VAL A 585 7.57 22.67 -34.19
CA VAL A 585 8.35 22.07 -33.10
C VAL A 585 8.66 20.62 -33.43
N PRO A 586 9.94 20.23 -33.53
CA PRO A 586 10.28 18.85 -33.83
C PRO A 586 9.87 17.93 -32.67
N VAL A 587 9.22 16.81 -33.02
CA VAL A 587 8.93 15.72 -32.09
C VAL A 587 9.89 14.58 -32.44
N SER A 588 10.68 14.14 -31.49
CA SER A 588 11.65 13.08 -31.76
C SER A 588 10.93 11.75 -32.05
N ARG A 589 11.47 10.98 -32.97
CA ARG A 589 10.93 9.66 -33.31
C ARG A 589 10.96 8.71 -32.10
N GLY A 590 12.03 8.80 -31.29
CA GLY A 590 12.14 8.02 -30.06
C GLY A 590 11.02 8.28 -29.05
N ALA A 591 10.55 9.53 -28.91
CA ALA A 591 9.42 9.85 -28.05
C ALA A 591 8.09 9.27 -28.57
N ILE A 592 7.94 9.16 -29.88
CA ILE A 592 6.77 8.53 -30.51
C ILE A 592 6.81 7.02 -30.30
N ASP A 593 7.97 6.41 -30.53
CA ASP A 593 8.16 4.95 -30.37
C ASP A 593 7.97 4.53 -28.90
N GLU A 594 8.50 5.30 -27.95
CA GLU A 594 8.29 5.10 -26.50
C GLU A 594 6.80 5.15 -26.14
N LEU A 595 6.08 6.17 -26.60
CA LEU A 595 4.64 6.31 -26.34
C LEU A 595 3.80 5.25 -27.05
N ARG A 596 4.18 4.82 -28.25
CA ARG A 596 3.58 3.68 -28.95
C ARG A 596 3.70 2.41 -28.12
N ASP A 597 4.90 2.13 -27.58
CA ASP A 597 5.14 0.94 -26.76
C ASP A 597 4.40 0.99 -25.43
N GLU A 598 4.42 2.13 -24.73
CA GLU A 598 3.65 2.32 -23.49
C GLU A 598 2.13 2.26 -23.73
N GLY A 599 1.66 2.79 -24.85
CA GLY A 599 0.25 2.92 -25.23
C GLY A 599 -0.26 1.86 -26.18
N ARG A 600 0.44 0.74 -26.38
CA ARG A 600 0.14 -0.29 -27.39
C ARG A 600 -1.29 -0.84 -27.36
N SER A 601 -1.90 -0.90 -26.18
CA SER A 601 -3.31 -1.30 -26.02
C SER A 601 -4.29 -0.13 -25.89
N HIS A 602 -3.79 1.11 -25.90
CA HIS A 602 -4.57 2.30 -25.56
C HIS A 602 -5.00 3.08 -26.81
N GLY A 603 -6.24 2.87 -27.27
CA GLY A 603 -6.73 3.45 -28.53
C GLY A 603 -6.55 4.96 -28.69
N MET A 604 -6.73 5.76 -27.63
CA MET A 604 -6.57 7.21 -27.71
C MET A 604 -5.13 7.66 -27.86
N VAL A 605 -4.16 6.97 -27.22
CA VAL A 605 -2.73 7.27 -27.38
C VAL A 605 -2.34 7.10 -28.84
N LEU A 606 -2.66 5.93 -29.39
CA LEU A 606 -2.35 5.59 -30.79
C LEU A 606 -3.04 6.54 -31.77
N LEU A 607 -4.32 6.89 -31.54
CA LEU A 607 -5.04 7.84 -32.36
C LEU A 607 -4.42 9.24 -32.33
N TYR A 608 -3.98 9.73 -31.18
CA TYR A 608 -3.34 11.05 -31.07
C TYR A 608 -1.99 11.08 -31.80
N LEU A 609 -1.21 10.04 -31.66
CA LEU A 609 0.05 9.90 -32.41
C LEU A 609 -0.20 9.81 -33.92
N ALA A 610 -1.19 9.01 -34.36
CA ALA A 610 -1.58 8.92 -35.77
C ALA A 610 -2.00 10.29 -36.33
N ARG A 611 -2.85 11.03 -35.61
CA ARG A 611 -3.30 12.38 -36.02
C ARG A 611 -2.15 13.39 -36.08
N SER A 612 -1.22 13.33 -35.12
CA SER A 612 -0.05 14.21 -35.12
C SER A 612 0.86 13.96 -36.32
N LEU A 613 1.17 12.69 -36.58
CA LEU A 613 2.00 12.29 -37.73
C LEU A 613 1.35 12.58 -39.07
N TYR A 614 0.05 12.33 -39.18
CA TYR A 614 -0.72 12.69 -40.38
C TYR A 614 -0.63 14.18 -40.71
N ARG A 615 -0.76 15.06 -39.70
CA ARG A 615 -0.60 16.52 -39.83
C ARG A 615 0.82 16.93 -40.25
N ARG A 616 1.83 16.17 -39.85
CA ARG A 616 3.26 16.39 -40.14
C ARG A 616 3.71 15.80 -41.48
N GLY A 617 2.81 15.10 -42.20
CA GLY A 617 3.07 14.53 -43.51
C GLY A 617 3.61 13.10 -43.50
N ASP A 618 3.90 12.50 -42.35
CA ASP A 618 4.30 11.08 -42.23
C ASP A 618 3.04 10.19 -42.31
N ARG A 619 2.54 10.03 -43.52
CA ARG A 619 1.29 9.30 -43.78
C ARG A 619 1.40 7.81 -43.50
N TYR A 620 2.58 7.21 -43.78
CA TYR A 620 2.75 5.77 -43.66
C TYR A 620 2.65 5.32 -42.18
N LEU A 621 3.43 5.95 -41.32
CA LEU A 621 3.40 5.65 -39.88
C LEU A 621 2.05 6.06 -39.26
N ALA A 622 1.41 7.12 -39.75
CA ALA A 622 0.10 7.52 -39.29
C ALA A 622 -0.99 6.48 -39.60
N MET A 623 -0.94 5.84 -40.76
CA MET A 623 -1.86 4.75 -41.12
C MET A 623 -1.64 3.52 -40.24
N ASP A 624 -0.40 3.11 -40.05
CA ASP A 624 -0.04 1.98 -39.17
C ASP A 624 -0.58 2.18 -37.75
N LEU A 625 -0.32 3.36 -37.15
CA LEU A 625 -0.83 3.69 -35.82
C LEU A 625 -2.36 3.81 -35.77
N ALA A 626 -3.00 4.23 -36.84
CA ALA A 626 -4.45 4.28 -36.90
C ALA A 626 -5.08 2.89 -36.92
N ASP A 627 -4.47 1.95 -37.65
CA ASP A 627 -4.88 0.55 -37.66
C ASP A 627 -4.67 -0.12 -36.29
N GLU A 628 -3.54 0.14 -35.63
CA GLU A 628 -3.33 -0.31 -34.26
C GLU A 628 -4.39 0.29 -33.30
N ALA A 629 -4.72 1.57 -33.45
CA ALA A 629 -5.74 2.23 -32.62
C ALA A 629 -7.12 1.58 -32.79
N LEU A 630 -7.47 1.10 -33.97
CA LEU A 630 -8.72 0.38 -34.24
C LEU A 630 -8.78 -1.00 -33.57
N GLN A 631 -7.62 -1.62 -33.36
CA GLN A 631 -7.49 -2.92 -32.72
C GLN A 631 -7.32 -2.81 -31.20
N ALA A 632 -7.01 -1.63 -30.68
CA ALA A 632 -6.77 -1.40 -29.26
C ALA A 632 -7.99 -1.76 -28.40
N THR A 633 -7.72 -2.41 -27.27
CA THR A 633 -8.77 -2.97 -26.40
C THR A 633 -8.92 -2.27 -25.05
N ASN A 634 -7.91 -1.48 -24.64
CA ASN A 634 -7.87 -0.94 -23.26
C ASN A 634 -7.28 0.47 -23.18
N PRO A 635 -8.10 1.53 -23.27
CA PRO A 635 -9.53 1.56 -23.63
C PRO A 635 -9.78 1.45 -25.13
N ARG A 636 -10.92 0.91 -25.50
CA ARG A 636 -11.40 0.93 -26.89
C ARG A 636 -11.76 2.35 -27.33
N LEU A 637 -11.61 2.62 -28.62
CA LEU A 637 -12.09 3.87 -29.20
C LEU A 637 -13.63 3.94 -29.15
N SER A 638 -14.18 5.10 -28.79
CA SER A 638 -15.60 5.39 -28.95
C SER A 638 -15.95 5.43 -30.45
N ARG A 639 -17.25 5.33 -30.79
CA ARG A 639 -17.73 5.37 -32.16
C ARG A 639 -17.18 6.56 -32.96
N HIS A 640 -17.15 7.74 -32.33
CA HIS A 640 -16.64 8.97 -32.96
C HIS A 640 -15.13 8.88 -33.25
N HIS A 641 -14.32 8.46 -32.27
CA HIS A 641 -12.87 8.34 -32.41
C HIS A 641 -12.48 7.21 -33.35
N ARG A 642 -13.27 6.13 -33.39
CA ARG A 642 -13.11 5.05 -34.36
C ARG A 642 -13.27 5.55 -35.80
N ALA A 643 -14.29 6.36 -36.07
CA ALA A 643 -14.46 6.96 -37.37
C ALA A 643 -13.30 7.88 -37.77
N GLN A 644 -12.67 8.58 -36.80
CA GLN A 644 -11.46 9.38 -37.09
C GLN A 644 -10.26 8.48 -37.46
N ALA A 645 -10.05 7.38 -36.72
CA ALA A 645 -8.98 6.42 -37.02
C ALA A 645 -9.17 5.79 -38.42
N GLU A 646 -10.39 5.32 -38.72
CA GLU A 646 -10.73 4.75 -40.05
C GLU A 646 -10.48 5.73 -41.20
N LYS A 647 -10.70 7.03 -40.99
CA LYS A 647 -10.43 8.06 -42.00
C LYS A 647 -8.94 8.22 -42.27
N ILE A 648 -8.06 7.97 -41.30
CA ILE A 648 -6.60 8.02 -41.46
C ILE A 648 -6.11 6.72 -42.08
N ALA A 649 -6.58 5.58 -41.61
CA ALA A 649 -6.18 4.26 -42.08
C ALA A 649 -6.52 3.99 -43.58
N ARG A 650 -7.60 4.60 -44.11
CA ARG A 650 -8.06 4.42 -45.50
C ARG A 650 -7.44 5.41 -46.51
N ARG A 651 -6.62 6.37 -46.09
CA ARG A 651 -6.01 7.40 -46.93
C ARG A 651 -4.51 7.28 -47.03
#